data_4a3a15c9c5a26882f0f5e4734476e1a0
#
_entry.id   4a3a15c9c5a26882f0f5e4734476e1a0
#
_cell.length_a   1.000
_cell.length_b   1.000
_cell.length_c   1.000
_cell.angle_alpha   90.00
_cell.angle_beta   90.00
_cell.angle_gamma   90.00
#
_symmetry.space_group_name_H-M   'P 1'
#
loop_
_entity.id
_entity.type
_entity.pdbx_description
1 polymer ?
#
loop_
_entity_poly.entity_id
_entity_poly.type
_entity_poly.pdbx_seq_one_letter_code
_entity_poly.pdbx_strand_id
1 'polypeptide(L)'
;MSYNANVNIAGGTKAVKYYAAIDYQHEGDLFREWNNNRGYTSGYGFNRINVRSNLDFQLTKTTTLKANLSGSHGIRKSPYGLEKGSWAESQLWQAAYSAPHDTFLPQYSDGVWGYFPKDEQGSPNSVTQLALHGEQSTTTTRINTDFTLEQDLSFITKGLKASAIVSWDNVFVEANRGVNDLNNAAQYKYIDPVTGKVTYKEKPAGNNNFDFVETIAWKTDAGALNNGLTQRNLFYQAQLYWGRKFGKHDVTAMGVFNRSERATGSQFTNYREDWAFRTTYNYDDRYMFEYNGAYNGSEKFSKDNRFAFFNSGAIGWNVANEKWFKPVAETKVFGRNLIDILKLRYSYGEIGEDNVWERWLYQTTWAYGGKTHLDSTNPNNESIYTWYKEAKVGNPDIHWEKAIKKNFGIDYAFLGGLVAGSLEFFSEKRSDIMIAGSSRSVPSYFGASAPFLNKGRTKTTGYELEVRLKYDFANGIHAYANMNMTHAKNVVTEHDDPELLPAYQKNMGFSIGQGKSYLDNGTAQSWDDVIAMTPHNTNDNQKLPGQYIITDFNGDGVIDTNDSAPYGFTGTPQNTYNATIGIDYKGFSIFAQFYGVNNVSRYVAFNSLPKPYLHTVFKEGAYWSPSTPNGIPSLRMNSTPSYYEGTRFLYDGSFCRLKNLEVAYTWNGGWIKSLGLSMLKVYVNGNNLFLWTDMPDDRESNFAGTGLASQGAYPTMKRINFGIKLEL
;
A
#
# COMPACT_ATOMS: atom_id res chain seq x y z
N MET A 1 14.39 9.45 17.75
CA MET A 1 13.45 9.06 18.85
C MET A 1 12.04 9.40 18.38
N SER A 2 11.02 8.60 18.75
CA SER A 2 9.61 8.87 18.39
C SER A 2 8.77 8.83 19.64
N TYR A 3 7.78 9.70 19.76
CA TYR A 3 6.84 9.73 20.87
C TYR A 3 5.46 10.22 20.44
N ASN A 4 4.47 9.83 21.21
CA ASN A 4 3.07 10.20 21.01
C ASN A 4 2.46 10.58 22.38
N ALA A 5 1.66 11.63 22.40
CA ALA A 5 0.90 12.07 23.57
C ALA A 5 -0.55 12.33 23.16
N ASN A 6 -1.49 11.77 23.91
CA ASN A 6 -2.92 11.93 23.65
C ASN A 6 -3.63 12.32 24.95
N VAL A 7 -4.54 13.30 24.84
CA VAL A 7 -5.44 13.69 25.90
C VAL A 7 -6.86 13.73 25.33
N ASN A 8 -7.82 13.12 26.05
CA ASN A 8 -9.20 13.19 25.65
C ASN A 8 -10.12 13.43 26.87
N ILE A 9 -11.25 14.03 26.58
CA ILE A 9 -12.31 14.30 27.57
C ILE A 9 -13.66 13.97 26.95
N ALA A 10 -14.49 13.29 27.72
CA ALA A 10 -15.87 13.00 27.33
C ALA A 10 -16.81 13.33 28.47
N GLY A 11 -17.99 13.83 28.14
CA GLY A 11 -19.00 14.14 29.15
C GLY A 11 -20.32 14.54 28.49
N GLY A 12 -21.24 14.97 29.30
CA GLY A 12 -22.50 15.47 28.77
C GLY A 12 -23.59 15.70 29.79
N THR A 13 -24.62 16.34 29.31
CA THR A 13 -25.91 16.56 29.96
C THR A 13 -27.03 15.90 29.16
N LYS A 14 -28.27 16.03 29.59
CA LYS A 14 -29.43 15.59 28.78
C LYS A 14 -29.56 16.34 27.45
N ALA A 15 -29.04 17.58 27.37
CA ALA A 15 -29.14 18.43 26.19
C ALA A 15 -27.94 18.31 25.26
N VAL A 16 -26.74 18.05 25.80
CA VAL A 16 -25.50 18.02 25.01
C VAL A 16 -24.60 16.88 25.51
N LYS A 17 -24.09 16.06 24.57
CA LYS A 17 -22.98 15.15 24.82
C LYS A 17 -21.78 15.65 24.03
N TYR A 18 -20.60 15.52 24.62
CA TYR A 18 -19.37 15.96 23.99
C TYR A 18 -18.24 14.96 24.18
N TYR A 19 -17.39 14.93 23.19
CA TYR A 19 -16.08 14.28 23.22
C TYR A 19 -15.07 15.22 22.57
N ALA A 20 -13.95 15.46 23.21
CA ALA A 20 -12.83 16.20 22.64
C ALA A 20 -11.52 15.44 22.85
N ALA A 21 -10.64 15.47 21.87
CA ALA A 21 -9.33 14.87 21.95
C ALA A 21 -8.28 15.72 21.23
N ILE A 22 -7.09 15.75 21.78
CA ILE A 22 -5.89 16.27 21.16
C ILE A 22 -4.81 15.20 21.18
N ASP A 23 -4.13 15.01 20.07
CA ASP A 23 -3.06 14.03 19.90
C ASP A 23 -1.87 14.72 19.26
N TYR A 24 -0.69 14.50 19.81
CA TYR A 24 0.58 14.94 19.23
C TYR A 24 1.47 13.77 18.94
N GLN A 25 1.98 13.68 17.73
CA GLN A 25 2.90 12.66 17.27
C GLN A 25 4.20 13.28 16.78
N HIS A 26 5.32 12.77 17.28
CA HIS A 26 6.64 13.04 16.76
C HIS A 26 7.31 11.74 16.32
N GLU A 27 7.78 11.69 15.07
CA GLU A 27 8.61 10.60 14.56
C GLU A 27 9.97 11.16 14.16
N GLY A 28 11.02 10.63 14.81
CA GLY A 28 12.40 10.85 14.39
C GLY A 28 12.83 9.81 13.36
N ASP A 29 14.07 9.86 12.94
CA ASP A 29 14.65 8.98 11.93
C ASP A 29 15.66 7.99 12.51
N LEU A 30 16.06 7.03 11.65
CA LEU A 30 17.15 6.08 11.87
C LEU A 30 18.53 6.70 11.66
N PHE A 31 18.60 7.71 10.79
CA PHE A 31 19.87 8.31 10.41
C PHE A 31 20.48 9.11 11.55
N ARG A 32 21.79 9.01 11.65
CA ARG A 32 22.59 9.89 12.51
C ARG A 32 22.60 11.30 11.92
N GLU A 33 22.44 12.31 12.76
CA GLU A 33 22.68 13.70 12.39
C GLU A 33 24.19 13.94 12.20
N TRP A 34 24.54 14.57 11.10
CA TRP A 34 25.91 14.90 10.75
C TRP A 34 26.10 16.42 10.79
N ASN A 35 27.16 16.86 11.44
CA ASN A 35 27.49 18.28 11.44
C ASN A 35 28.02 18.70 10.06
N ASN A 36 27.30 19.58 9.40
CA ASN A 36 27.64 20.13 8.10
C ASN A 36 28.32 21.51 8.17
N ASN A 37 28.35 22.14 9.34
CA ASN A 37 28.86 23.49 9.57
C ASN A 37 28.19 24.59 8.72
N ARG A 38 26.96 24.36 8.26
CA ARG A 38 26.24 25.24 7.33
C ARG A 38 25.00 25.93 7.94
N GLY A 39 24.76 25.75 9.24
CA GLY A 39 23.71 26.44 9.99
C GLY A 39 22.29 25.89 9.81
N TYR A 40 22.12 24.71 9.17
CA TYR A 40 20.88 23.98 9.12
C TYR A 40 21.08 22.51 9.52
N THR A 41 20.01 21.84 9.93
CA THR A 41 20.02 20.41 10.24
C THR A 41 19.26 19.66 9.16
N SER A 42 19.96 18.82 8.42
CA SER A 42 19.34 17.96 7.40
C SER A 42 18.97 16.60 8.01
N GLY A 43 17.85 16.04 7.61
CA GLY A 43 17.37 14.74 8.07
C GLY A 43 15.89 14.55 7.87
N TYR A 44 15.40 13.35 8.19
CA TYR A 44 13.98 13.04 8.13
C TYR A 44 13.31 13.25 9.47
N GLY A 45 12.06 13.65 9.44
CA GLY A 45 11.25 13.80 10.64
C GLY A 45 9.78 14.06 10.31
N PHE A 46 8.92 13.79 11.28
CA PHE A 46 7.50 14.04 11.14
C PHE A 46 6.91 14.52 12.47
N ASN A 47 6.16 15.61 12.40
CA ASN A 47 5.38 16.13 13.52
C ASN A 47 3.94 16.27 13.09
N ARG A 48 3.00 15.86 13.93
CA ARG A 48 1.57 16.04 13.65
C ARG A 48 0.78 16.32 14.91
N ILE A 49 -0.09 17.31 14.84
CA ILE A 49 -1.15 17.56 15.81
C ILE A 49 -2.46 17.12 15.19
N ASN A 50 -3.26 16.36 15.92
CA ASN A 50 -4.63 16.05 15.58
C ASN A 50 -5.54 16.63 16.66
N VAL A 51 -6.66 17.21 16.24
CA VAL A 51 -7.70 17.69 17.14
C VAL A 51 -9.02 17.10 16.68
N ARG A 52 -9.85 16.66 17.62
CA ARG A 52 -11.17 16.12 17.35
C ARG A 52 -12.17 16.62 18.37
N SER A 53 -13.35 17.02 17.89
CA SER A 53 -14.50 17.36 18.71
C SER A 53 -15.76 16.75 18.13
N ASN A 54 -16.48 15.97 18.93
CA ASN A 54 -17.78 15.42 18.58
C ASN A 54 -18.80 15.98 19.57
N LEU A 55 -19.87 16.56 19.03
CA LEU A 55 -20.92 17.22 19.78
C LEU A 55 -22.28 16.70 19.33
N ASP A 56 -23.06 16.16 20.28
CA ASP A 56 -24.43 15.75 20.03
C ASP A 56 -25.37 16.69 20.80
N PHE A 57 -26.19 17.46 20.08
CA PHE A 57 -27.16 18.40 20.63
C PHE A 57 -28.57 17.80 20.51
N GLN A 58 -29.24 17.56 21.64
CA GLN A 58 -30.65 17.23 21.67
C GLN A 58 -31.47 18.52 21.52
N LEU A 59 -31.82 18.90 20.29
CA LEU A 59 -32.54 20.13 20.00
C LEU A 59 -33.99 20.08 20.49
N THR A 60 -34.64 18.93 20.28
CA THR A 60 -35.98 18.61 20.79
C THR A 60 -36.02 17.20 21.30
N LYS A 61 -37.14 16.73 21.82
CA LYS A 61 -37.29 15.32 22.23
C LYS A 61 -37.10 14.32 21.09
N THR A 62 -37.25 14.78 19.83
CA THR A 62 -37.24 13.95 18.62
C THR A 62 -36.15 14.35 17.63
N THR A 63 -35.45 15.46 17.87
CA THR A 63 -34.45 16.03 16.95
C THR A 63 -33.08 16.07 17.60
N THR A 64 -32.08 15.48 16.96
CA THR A 64 -30.69 15.52 17.41
C THR A 64 -29.82 16.10 16.28
N LEU A 65 -29.01 17.09 16.60
CA LEU A 65 -27.96 17.60 15.71
C LEU A 65 -26.62 17.09 16.22
N LYS A 66 -25.86 16.43 15.35
CA LYS A 66 -24.49 16.01 15.62
C LYS A 66 -23.52 16.83 14.80
N ALA A 67 -22.47 17.33 15.44
CA ALA A 67 -21.39 18.07 14.80
C ALA A 67 -20.07 17.36 15.12
N ASN A 68 -19.44 16.76 14.12
CA ASN A 68 -18.13 16.15 14.23
C ASN A 68 -17.11 17.02 13.51
N LEU A 69 -16.17 17.55 14.26
CA LEU A 69 -15.11 18.41 13.77
C LEU A 69 -13.78 17.72 14.03
N SER A 70 -12.96 17.55 13.02
CA SER A 70 -11.61 17.07 13.20
C SER A 70 -10.64 17.83 12.30
N GLY A 71 -9.44 18.03 12.82
CA GLY A 71 -8.36 18.67 12.09
C GLY A 71 -7.03 18.01 12.36
N SER A 72 -6.14 18.02 11.38
CA SER A 72 -4.76 17.63 11.58
C SER A 72 -3.82 18.59 10.86
N HIS A 73 -2.71 18.91 11.52
CA HIS A 73 -1.62 19.68 10.93
C HIS A 73 -0.33 18.86 11.08
N GLY A 74 0.21 18.41 9.96
CA GLY A 74 1.39 17.57 9.91
C GLY A 74 2.50 18.20 9.08
N ILE A 75 3.73 18.19 9.61
CA ILE A 75 4.93 18.67 8.94
C ILE A 75 5.87 17.49 8.80
N ARG A 76 6.19 17.11 7.56
CA ARG A 76 7.19 16.12 7.21
C ARG A 76 8.45 16.83 6.73
N LYS A 77 9.59 16.49 7.33
CA LYS A 77 10.91 16.96 6.93
C LYS A 77 11.67 15.88 6.17
N SER A 78 12.48 16.28 5.21
CA SER A 78 13.47 15.45 4.53
C SER A 78 14.68 16.29 4.10
N PRO A 79 15.83 15.69 3.79
CA PRO A 79 16.86 16.40 3.05
C PRO A 79 16.30 16.90 1.73
N TYR A 80 16.78 18.03 1.24
CA TYR A 80 16.24 18.65 0.03
C TYR A 80 16.38 17.71 -1.18
N GLY A 81 15.28 17.49 -1.90
CA GLY A 81 15.23 16.59 -3.05
C GLY A 81 15.20 15.08 -2.71
N LEU A 82 15.24 14.70 -1.42
CA LEU A 82 15.26 13.29 -0.97
C LEU A 82 13.97 12.92 -0.22
N GLU A 83 12.82 13.20 -0.78
CA GLU A 83 11.54 12.83 -0.14
C GLU A 83 11.43 11.32 0.08
N LYS A 84 10.90 10.90 1.23
CA LYS A 84 10.69 9.49 1.56
C LYS A 84 9.78 8.82 0.53
N GLY A 85 10.25 7.71 -0.03
CA GLY A 85 9.59 6.96 -1.11
C GLY A 85 9.88 7.50 -2.51
N SER A 86 10.73 8.52 -2.65
CA SER A 86 11.16 9.04 -3.95
C SER A 86 12.26 8.17 -4.59
N TRP A 87 12.43 8.33 -5.88
CA TRP A 87 13.57 7.73 -6.59
C TRP A 87 14.92 8.17 -6.01
N ALA A 88 15.03 9.45 -5.65
CA ALA A 88 16.27 10.00 -5.08
C ALA A 88 16.61 9.38 -3.71
N GLU A 89 15.61 9.10 -2.85
CA GLU A 89 15.83 8.35 -1.62
C GLU A 89 16.32 6.93 -1.90
N SER A 90 15.78 6.26 -2.90
CA SER A 90 16.25 4.91 -3.26
C SER A 90 17.71 4.91 -3.72
N GLN A 91 18.17 5.96 -4.41
CA GLN A 91 19.58 6.13 -4.78
C GLN A 91 20.49 6.39 -3.57
N LEU A 92 20.01 7.10 -2.55
CA LEU A 92 20.71 7.27 -1.28
C LEU A 92 20.98 5.91 -0.62
N TRP A 93 19.96 5.08 -0.51
CA TRP A 93 20.10 3.73 0.06
C TRP A 93 21.01 2.85 -0.79
N GLN A 94 20.87 2.92 -2.11
CA GLN A 94 21.75 2.21 -3.02
C GLN A 94 23.21 2.61 -2.80
N ALA A 95 23.52 3.90 -2.71
CA ALA A 95 24.86 4.39 -2.42
C ALA A 95 25.39 3.89 -1.06
N ALA A 96 24.52 3.86 -0.04
CA ALA A 96 24.88 3.36 1.28
C ALA A 96 25.20 1.86 1.29
N TYR A 97 24.44 1.05 0.55
CA TYR A 97 24.67 -0.40 0.46
C TYR A 97 25.82 -0.80 -0.46
N SER A 98 26.16 0.04 -1.45
CA SER A 98 27.20 -0.28 -2.43
C SER A 98 28.59 0.20 -2.04
N ALA A 99 28.72 1.09 -1.06
CA ALA A 99 30.03 1.58 -0.61
C ALA A 99 30.77 0.52 0.23
N PRO A 100 31.97 0.06 -0.16
CA PRO A 100 32.77 -0.85 0.63
C PRO A 100 33.22 -0.20 1.95
N HIS A 101 33.35 -0.99 3.00
CA HIS A 101 33.62 -0.51 4.36
C HIS A 101 35.05 0.05 4.55
N ASP A 102 36.00 -0.35 3.69
CA ASP A 102 37.42 -0.11 3.79
C ASP A 102 37.95 0.96 2.81
N THR A 103 37.07 1.60 2.02
CA THR A 103 37.52 2.55 1.00
C THR A 103 37.76 3.95 1.53
N PHE A 104 36.86 4.49 2.35
CA PHE A 104 36.98 5.83 2.93
C PHE A 104 36.10 6.01 4.17
N LEU A 105 36.44 6.95 5.02
CA LEU A 105 35.57 7.39 6.11
C LEU A 105 34.48 8.34 5.55
N PRO A 106 33.22 8.25 5.94
CA PRO A 106 32.18 9.18 5.51
C PRO A 106 32.53 10.64 5.80
N GLN A 107 33.06 10.91 6.98
CA GLN A 107 33.58 12.21 7.38
C GLN A 107 34.83 12.01 8.26
N TYR A 108 35.88 12.74 7.98
CA TYR A 108 37.09 12.75 8.79
C TYR A 108 36.96 13.65 10.03
N SER A 109 37.86 13.52 10.99
CA SER A 109 37.81 14.25 12.26
C SER A 109 37.94 15.78 12.13
N ASP A 110 38.48 16.27 11.02
CA ASP A 110 38.57 17.69 10.68
C ASP A 110 37.31 18.22 9.97
N GLY A 111 36.26 17.39 9.81
CA GLY A 111 35.01 17.76 9.16
C GLY A 111 34.97 17.60 7.65
N VAL A 112 36.11 17.24 7.02
CA VAL A 112 36.20 17.02 5.58
C VAL A 112 35.57 15.66 5.21
N TRP A 113 34.84 15.61 4.09
CA TRP A 113 34.14 14.43 3.62
C TRP A 113 35.04 13.45 2.87
N GLY A 114 34.74 12.17 3.00
CA GLY A 114 35.54 11.14 2.35
C GLY A 114 35.08 10.86 0.91
N TYR A 115 36.03 10.46 0.06
CA TYR A 115 35.80 9.94 -1.26
C TYR A 115 36.88 8.94 -1.66
N PHE A 116 36.65 8.18 -2.75
CA PHE A 116 37.67 7.25 -3.25
C PHE A 116 38.21 7.75 -4.61
N PRO A 117 39.48 8.20 -4.68
CA PRO A 117 40.03 8.88 -5.88
C PRO A 117 40.18 7.96 -7.10
N LYS A 118 40.26 6.64 -6.92
CA LYS A 118 40.43 5.67 -8.00
C LYS A 118 39.11 5.30 -8.69
N ASP A 119 37.99 5.65 -8.07
CA ASP A 119 36.65 5.37 -8.59
C ASP A 119 35.68 6.47 -8.19
N GLU A 120 35.81 7.60 -8.83
CA GLU A 120 34.98 8.78 -8.55
C GLU A 120 33.50 8.58 -8.82
N GLN A 121 33.15 7.64 -9.71
CA GLN A 121 31.76 7.37 -10.07
C GLN A 121 31.15 6.20 -9.32
N GLY A 122 31.97 5.37 -8.67
CA GLY A 122 31.54 4.09 -8.17
C GLY A 122 31.12 4.02 -6.73
N SER A 123 31.62 4.92 -5.89
CA SER A 123 31.34 4.90 -4.44
C SER A 123 30.98 6.29 -3.94
N PRO A 124 29.78 6.78 -4.27
CA PRO A 124 29.33 8.06 -3.78
C PRO A 124 29.19 8.02 -2.26
N ASN A 125 29.63 9.06 -1.59
CA ASN A 125 29.45 9.21 -0.15
C ASN A 125 27.98 9.53 0.15
N SER A 126 27.18 8.52 0.50
CA SER A 126 25.76 8.65 0.81
C SER A 126 25.48 9.61 1.98
N VAL A 127 26.42 9.74 2.90
CA VAL A 127 26.29 10.64 4.05
C VAL A 127 26.29 12.11 3.62
N THR A 128 27.03 12.47 2.56
CA THR A 128 26.98 13.85 2.05
C THR A 128 25.65 14.21 1.45
N GLN A 129 24.93 13.25 0.84
CA GLN A 129 23.58 13.49 0.35
C GLN A 129 22.62 13.79 1.50
N LEU A 130 22.76 13.11 2.64
CA LEU A 130 21.98 13.40 3.84
C LEU A 130 22.33 14.74 4.45
N ALA A 131 23.63 15.08 4.53
CA ALA A 131 24.11 16.20 5.32
C ALA A 131 24.14 17.54 4.59
N LEU A 132 24.33 17.53 3.25
CA LEU A 132 24.69 18.72 2.48
C LEU A 132 23.65 19.17 1.45
N HIS A 133 22.52 18.48 1.32
CA HIS A 133 21.50 18.88 0.35
C HIS A 133 20.62 20.05 0.84
N GLY A 134 20.65 20.37 2.12
CA GLY A 134 19.71 21.28 2.75
C GLY A 134 18.58 20.54 3.45
N GLU A 135 17.47 21.22 3.71
CA GLU A 135 16.26 20.61 4.26
C GLU A 135 15.03 21.11 3.51
N GLN A 136 14.03 20.26 3.39
CA GLN A 136 12.72 20.66 2.91
C GLN A 136 11.61 20.11 3.78
N SER A 137 10.48 20.81 3.79
CA SER A 137 9.30 20.40 4.52
C SER A 137 8.07 20.32 3.61
N THR A 138 7.23 19.33 3.88
CA THR A 138 5.88 19.22 3.31
C THR A 138 4.88 19.34 4.45
N THR A 139 4.06 20.37 4.39
CA THR A 139 2.99 20.62 5.37
C THR A 139 1.67 20.14 4.82
N THR A 140 0.98 19.29 5.58
CA THR A 140 -0.36 18.80 5.24
C THR A 140 -1.32 19.24 6.33
N THR A 141 -2.30 20.06 5.96
CA THR A 141 -3.41 20.45 6.84
C THR A 141 -4.70 19.82 6.35
N ARG A 142 -5.41 19.14 7.24
CA ARG A 142 -6.72 18.52 6.95
C ARG A 142 -7.76 19.09 7.91
N ILE A 143 -8.94 19.39 7.38
CA ILE A 143 -10.11 19.80 8.15
C ILE A 143 -11.27 18.96 7.63
N ASN A 144 -11.90 18.21 8.53
CA ASN A 144 -13.08 17.41 8.24
C ASN A 144 -14.22 17.90 9.13
N THR A 145 -15.36 18.13 8.51
CA THR A 145 -16.55 18.62 9.20
C THR A 145 -17.76 17.83 8.76
N ASP A 146 -18.44 17.20 9.73
CA ASP A 146 -19.66 16.44 9.48
C ASP A 146 -20.78 17.01 10.34
N PHE A 147 -21.87 17.38 9.70
CA PHE A 147 -23.11 17.77 10.36
C PHE A 147 -24.19 16.76 10.03
N THR A 148 -24.78 16.15 11.08
CA THR A 148 -25.86 15.17 10.93
C THR A 148 -27.08 15.67 11.69
N LEU A 149 -28.19 15.83 10.99
CA LEU A 149 -29.49 16.08 11.59
C LEU A 149 -30.28 14.77 11.59
N GLU A 150 -30.66 14.31 12.78
CA GLU A 150 -31.50 13.14 12.97
C GLU A 150 -32.86 13.55 13.50
N GLN A 151 -33.93 13.04 12.90
CA GLN A 151 -35.31 13.28 13.29
C GLN A 151 -36.01 11.95 13.53
N ASP A 152 -36.48 11.72 14.76
CA ASP A 152 -37.40 10.63 15.06
C ASP A 152 -38.81 11.03 14.58
N LEU A 153 -39.35 10.24 13.65
CA LEU A 153 -40.65 10.40 13.04
C LEU A 153 -41.65 9.38 13.57
N SER A 154 -41.41 8.81 14.75
CA SER A 154 -42.27 7.80 15.38
C SER A 154 -43.70 8.30 15.64
N PHE A 155 -43.93 9.61 15.59
CA PHE A 155 -45.26 10.22 15.63
C PHE A 155 -46.06 9.98 14.36
N ILE A 156 -45.41 9.72 13.20
CA ILE A 156 -46.06 9.31 11.95
C ILE A 156 -46.30 7.80 11.97
N THR A 157 -45.23 7.03 12.19
CA THR A 157 -45.28 5.58 12.37
C THR A 157 -44.12 5.11 13.23
N LYS A 158 -44.39 4.22 14.18
CA LYS A 158 -43.36 3.71 15.10
C LYS A 158 -42.17 3.15 14.35
N GLY A 159 -40.96 3.59 14.73
CA GLY A 159 -39.70 3.16 14.16
C GLY A 159 -39.23 3.88 12.92
N LEU A 160 -39.98 4.89 12.45
CA LEU A 160 -39.57 5.75 11.34
C LEU A 160 -38.58 6.82 11.82
N LYS A 161 -37.50 6.98 11.09
CA LYS A 161 -36.46 8.00 11.34
C LYS A 161 -36.00 8.61 10.02
N ALA A 162 -35.71 9.87 10.02
CA ALA A 162 -35.03 10.55 8.91
C ALA A 162 -33.68 11.10 9.38
N SER A 163 -32.69 11.08 8.52
CA SER A 163 -31.42 11.76 8.77
C SER A 163 -30.91 12.47 7.53
N ALA A 164 -30.25 13.61 7.74
CA ALA A 164 -29.54 14.34 6.72
C ALA A 164 -28.11 14.58 7.16
N ILE A 165 -27.15 14.36 6.28
CA ILE A 165 -25.72 14.54 6.53
C ILE A 165 -25.17 15.52 5.52
N VAL A 166 -24.35 16.45 5.98
CA VAL A 166 -23.50 17.29 5.14
C VAL A 166 -22.09 17.22 5.68
N SER A 167 -21.15 16.76 4.84
CA SER A 167 -19.72 16.68 5.17
C SER A 167 -18.92 17.57 4.24
N TRP A 168 -17.99 18.31 4.80
CA TRP A 168 -17.05 19.10 4.03
C TRP A 168 -15.62 18.84 4.51
N ASP A 169 -14.85 18.20 3.64
CA ASP A 169 -13.47 17.84 3.91
C ASP A 169 -12.54 18.65 3.02
N ASN A 170 -11.49 19.17 3.62
CA ASN A 170 -10.45 19.88 2.93
C ASN A 170 -9.07 19.36 3.31
N VAL A 171 -8.25 19.08 2.31
CA VAL A 171 -6.83 18.73 2.45
C VAL A 171 -6.02 19.76 1.70
N PHE A 172 -5.18 20.48 2.42
CA PHE A 172 -4.27 21.46 1.87
C PHE A 172 -2.83 20.97 2.04
N VAL A 173 -2.07 20.90 0.94
CA VAL A 173 -0.69 20.41 0.93
C VAL A 173 0.24 21.46 0.34
N GLU A 174 1.20 21.87 1.15
CA GLU A 174 2.28 22.77 0.79
C GLU A 174 3.60 22.02 0.85
N ALA A 175 4.35 21.98 -0.25
CA ALA A 175 5.55 21.17 -0.40
C ALA A 175 6.79 22.03 -0.71
N ASN A 176 7.95 21.48 -0.42
CA ASN A 176 9.28 21.97 -0.81
C ASN A 176 9.68 23.32 -0.20
N ARG A 177 9.10 23.72 0.95
CA ARG A 177 9.58 24.85 1.71
C ARG A 177 10.85 24.46 2.44
N GLY A 178 11.94 25.23 2.32
CA GLY A 178 13.12 24.94 3.07
C GLY A 178 14.40 25.64 2.61
N VAL A 179 15.50 24.98 2.87
CA VAL A 179 16.86 25.38 2.50
C VAL A 179 17.35 24.49 1.38
N ASN A 180 17.68 25.07 0.26
CA ASN A 180 18.25 24.37 -0.88
C ASN A 180 19.77 24.65 -0.94
N ASP A 181 20.56 23.62 -0.73
CA ASP A 181 22.03 23.70 -0.67
C ASP A 181 22.71 22.81 -1.75
N LEU A 182 21.94 22.36 -2.75
CA LEU A 182 22.42 21.44 -3.79
C LEU A 182 23.57 22.00 -4.62
N ASN A 183 23.68 23.33 -4.71
CA ASN A 183 24.69 23.99 -5.54
C ASN A 183 25.99 24.29 -4.79
N ASN A 184 26.02 24.13 -3.46
CA ASN A 184 27.24 24.29 -2.68
C ASN A 184 28.07 23.02 -2.77
N ALA A 185 29.27 23.14 -3.29
CA ALA A 185 30.24 22.06 -3.28
C ALA A 185 30.77 21.83 -1.85
N ALA A 186 31.21 20.62 -1.57
CA ALA A 186 31.91 20.26 -0.35
C ALA A 186 33.35 19.86 -0.69
N GLN A 187 34.25 20.07 0.24
CA GLN A 187 35.60 19.54 0.12
C GLN A 187 35.62 18.06 0.48
N TYR A 188 36.27 17.27 -0.36
CA TYR A 188 36.48 15.84 -0.14
C TYR A 188 37.96 15.52 -0.06
N LYS A 189 38.34 14.54 0.75
CA LYS A 189 39.67 13.99 0.80
C LYS A 189 39.65 12.48 0.94
N TYR A 190 40.77 11.89 0.58
CA TYR A 190 41.09 10.49 0.78
C TYR A 190 42.41 10.42 1.55
N ILE A 191 42.45 9.58 2.56
CA ILE A 191 43.70 9.24 3.28
C ILE A 191 44.02 7.80 2.96
N ASP A 192 45.10 7.57 2.24
CA ASP A 192 45.54 6.23 1.91
C ASP A 192 45.88 5.47 3.21
N PRO A 193 45.23 4.34 3.51
CA PRO A 193 45.38 3.63 4.77
C PRO A 193 46.76 2.98 4.93
N VAL A 194 47.49 2.77 3.83
CA VAL A 194 48.83 2.15 3.84
C VAL A 194 49.95 3.21 3.97
N THR A 195 49.86 4.27 3.19
CA THR A 195 50.91 5.29 3.10
C THR A 195 50.65 6.53 3.95
N GLY A 196 49.42 6.71 4.43
CA GLY A 196 48.99 7.94 5.12
C GLY A 196 48.91 9.17 4.23
N LYS A 197 49.12 9.03 2.92
CA LYS A 197 49.10 10.17 2.00
C LYS A 197 47.68 10.73 1.88
N VAL A 198 47.54 12.04 2.02
CA VAL A 198 46.29 12.76 1.85
C VAL A 198 46.15 13.23 0.40
N THR A 199 45.03 12.94 -0.21
CA THR A 199 44.64 13.42 -1.55
C THR A 199 43.32 14.14 -1.45
N TYR A 200 43.25 15.39 -1.89
CA TYR A 200 42.00 16.15 -1.99
C TYR A 200 41.36 15.98 -3.35
N LYS A 201 40.03 15.96 -3.39
CA LYS A 201 39.29 15.92 -4.64
C LYS A 201 39.42 17.27 -5.34
N GLU A 202 39.89 17.24 -6.58
CA GLU A 202 40.01 18.43 -7.39
C GLU A 202 38.62 18.84 -7.96
N LYS A 203 38.42 20.14 -8.10
CA LYS A 203 37.22 20.67 -8.74
C LYS A 203 37.26 20.34 -10.24
N PRO A 204 36.21 19.76 -10.83
CA PRO A 204 36.16 19.50 -12.26
C PRO A 204 36.28 20.79 -13.07
N ALA A 205 37.11 20.77 -14.10
CA ALA A 205 37.27 21.92 -15.02
C ALA A 205 35.94 22.25 -15.68
N GLY A 206 35.59 23.53 -15.77
CA GLY A 206 34.34 24.00 -16.38
C GLY A 206 33.11 23.86 -15.51
N ASN A 207 33.24 23.43 -14.24
CA ASN A 207 32.12 23.39 -13.31
C ASN A 207 31.81 24.80 -12.80
N ASN A 208 30.55 25.23 -12.97
CA ASN A 208 30.07 26.53 -12.46
C ASN A 208 29.71 26.51 -10.97
N ASN A 209 29.87 25.36 -10.30
CA ASN A 209 29.68 25.28 -8.84
C ASN A 209 30.75 26.12 -8.15
N PHE A 210 30.34 26.74 -7.04
CA PHE A 210 31.24 27.55 -6.25
C PHE A 210 32.38 26.73 -5.64
N ASP A 211 33.47 27.43 -5.33
CA ASP A 211 34.59 26.82 -4.65
C ASP A 211 34.14 26.21 -3.31
N PHE A 212 34.52 24.98 -3.06
CA PHE A 212 34.18 24.28 -1.83
C PHE A 212 35.02 24.79 -0.62
N VAL A 213 35.99 25.62 -0.86
CA VAL A 213 36.80 26.28 0.22
C VAL A 213 36.05 27.48 0.77
N GLU A 214 35.36 28.22 -0.08
CA GLU A 214 34.50 29.35 0.32
C GLU A 214 33.05 28.96 0.26
N THR A 215 32.39 28.79 1.41
CA THR A 215 30.95 28.50 1.46
C THR A 215 30.16 29.75 1.13
N ILE A 216 29.32 29.65 0.10
CA ILE A 216 28.28 30.65 -0.15
C ILE A 216 27.07 30.40 0.75
N ALA A 217 26.28 31.45 0.94
CA ALA A 217 24.99 31.26 1.59
C ALA A 217 24.10 30.35 0.71
N TRP A 218 23.51 29.36 1.34
CA TRP A 218 22.46 28.57 0.72
C TRP A 218 21.20 29.47 0.44
N LYS A 219 20.38 29.08 -0.50
CA LYS A 219 19.13 29.78 -0.78
C LYS A 219 17.95 29.15 -0.04
N THR A 220 16.96 29.99 0.27
CA THR A 220 15.67 29.50 0.78
C THR A 220 14.68 29.34 -0.35
N ASP A 221 13.89 28.26 -0.31
CA ASP A 221 12.75 28.04 -1.17
C ASP A 221 11.45 28.24 -0.38
N ALA A 222 10.55 29.08 -0.91
CA ALA A 222 9.30 29.43 -0.25
C ALA A 222 8.28 28.27 -0.18
N GLY A 223 8.51 27.24 -0.96
CA GLY A 223 7.57 26.15 -1.15
C GLY A 223 6.47 26.48 -2.17
N ALA A 224 5.69 25.49 -2.52
CA ALA A 224 4.60 25.60 -3.47
C ALA A 224 3.38 24.79 -3.02
N LEU A 225 2.20 25.25 -3.41
CA LEU A 225 0.97 24.48 -3.25
C LEU A 225 1.03 23.21 -4.13
N ASN A 226 0.90 22.05 -3.52
CA ASN A 226 0.82 20.81 -4.25
C ASN A 226 -0.63 20.58 -4.73
N ASN A 227 -0.91 20.99 -5.97
CA ASN A 227 -2.23 20.85 -6.58
C ASN A 227 -2.67 19.38 -6.71
N GLY A 228 -1.75 18.44 -6.92
CA GLY A 228 -2.06 17.01 -7.04
C GLY A 228 -2.54 16.36 -5.75
N LEU A 229 -2.16 16.91 -4.60
CA LEU A 229 -2.51 16.39 -3.28
C LEU A 229 -3.54 17.25 -2.52
N THR A 230 -3.74 18.50 -2.94
CA THR A 230 -4.76 19.39 -2.35
C THR A 230 -6.14 18.97 -2.85
N GLN A 231 -7.08 18.72 -1.92
CA GLN A 231 -8.41 18.18 -2.24
C GLN A 231 -9.49 18.91 -1.47
N ARG A 232 -10.64 19.05 -2.11
CA ARG A 232 -11.88 19.56 -1.53
C ARG A 232 -12.99 18.57 -1.82
N ASN A 233 -13.67 18.09 -0.79
CA ASN A 233 -14.76 17.13 -0.91
C ASN A 233 -15.99 17.74 -0.23
N LEU A 234 -17.12 17.76 -0.94
CA LEU A 234 -18.44 18.03 -0.40
C LEU A 234 -19.26 16.76 -0.57
N PHE A 235 -19.86 16.30 0.52
CA PHE A 235 -20.74 15.16 0.52
C PHE A 235 -22.04 15.53 1.23
N TYR A 236 -23.17 15.15 0.65
CA TYR A 236 -24.44 15.25 1.31
C TYR A 236 -25.32 14.02 1.06
N GLN A 237 -26.06 13.67 2.09
CA GLN A 237 -26.88 12.47 2.13
C GLN A 237 -28.22 12.77 2.80
N ALA A 238 -29.29 12.19 2.26
CA ALA A 238 -30.57 12.09 2.93
C ALA A 238 -30.95 10.60 3.05
N GLN A 239 -31.43 10.24 4.23
CA GLN A 239 -31.80 8.86 4.53
C GLN A 239 -33.13 8.81 5.24
N LEU A 240 -33.97 7.85 4.83
CA LEU A 240 -35.19 7.47 5.54
C LEU A 240 -35.03 6.01 5.99
N TYR A 241 -35.22 5.77 7.26
CA TYR A 241 -35.15 4.45 7.86
C TYR A 241 -36.43 4.12 8.59
N TRP A 242 -36.94 2.91 8.40
CA TRP A 242 -38.02 2.35 9.17
C TRP A 242 -37.64 0.97 9.68
N GLY A 243 -37.89 0.72 10.97
CA GLY A 243 -37.63 -0.58 11.59
C GLY A 243 -38.66 -0.88 12.66
N ARG A 244 -39.23 -2.11 12.62
CA ARG A 244 -40.27 -2.51 13.55
C ARG A 244 -40.28 -4.01 13.80
N LYS A 245 -40.47 -4.38 15.06
CA LYS A 245 -40.65 -5.76 15.48
C LYS A 245 -42.15 -6.05 15.75
N PHE A 246 -42.67 -7.08 15.12
CA PHE A 246 -44.03 -7.58 15.25
C PHE A 246 -44.00 -9.02 15.79
N GLY A 247 -44.02 -9.19 17.13
CA GLY A 247 -43.84 -10.48 17.72
C GLY A 247 -42.51 -11.11 17.36
N LYS A 248 -42.52 -12.17 16.55
CA LYS A 248 -41.32 -12.88 16.08
C LYS A 248 -40.76 -12.33 14.77
N HIS A 249 -41.43 -11.37 14.15
CA HIS A 249 -41.05 -10.76 12.86
C HIS A 249 -40.33 -9.44 13.13
N ASP A 250 -39.10 -9.30 12.66
CA ASP A 250 -38.34 -8.07 12.68
C ASP A 250 -38.08 -7.61 11.25
N VAL A 251 -38.56 -6.42 10.91
CA VAL A 251 -38.53 -5.88 9.55
C VAL A 251 -37.85 -4.52 9.57
N THR A 252 -36.91 -4.31 8.66
CA THR A 252 -36.34 -2.98 8.43
C THR A 252 -36.39 -2.60 6.97
N ALA A 253 -36.53 -1.32 6.70
CA ALA A 253 -36.44 -0.75 5.36
C ALA A 253 -35.67 0.58 5.43
N MET A 254 -34.83 0.83 4.47
CA MET A 254 -34.03 2.05 4.37
C MET A 254 -33.93 2.51 2.93
N GLY A 255 -34.09 3.81 2.69
CA GLY A 255 -33.79 4.48 1.44
C GLY A 255 -32.74 5.55 1.67
N VAL A 256 -31.79 5.65 0.78
CA VAL A 256 -30.67 6.61 0.86
C VAL A 256 -30.48 7.28 -0.48
N PHE A 257 -30.33 8.57 -0.44
CA PHE A 257 -29.79 9.39 -1.53
C PHE A 257 -28.49 10.01 -1.05
N ASN A 258 -27.42 9.93 -1.84
CA ASN A 258 -26.21 10.69 -1.57
C ASN A 258 -25.62 11.28 -2.84
N ARG A 259 -24.87 12.35 -2.67
CA ARG A 259 -24.08 12.95 -3.71
C ARG A 259 -22.73 13.43 -3.17
N SER A 260 -21.69 13.17 -3.93
CA SER A 260 -20.34 13.62 -3.62
C SER A 260 -19.78 14.48 -4.75
N GLU A 261 -19.08 15.53 -4.35
CA GLU A 261 -18.38 16.45 -5.21
C GLU A 261 -16.92 16.53 -4.74
N ARG A 262 -15.99 16.13 -5.61
CA ARG A 262 -14.56 16.09 -5.28
C ARG A 262 -13.75 16.87 -6.31
N ALA A 263 -12.95 17.80 -5.83
CA ALA A 263 -11.98 18.53 -6.63
C ALA A 263 -10.56 18.31 -6.10
N THR A 264 -9.60 18.05 -7.00
CA THR A 264 -8.18 17.95 -6.70
C THR A 264 -7.49 19.16 -7.32
N GLY A 265 -6.84 19.98 -6.49
CA GLY A 265 -6.19 21.21 -6.93
C GLY A 265 -7.11 22.12 -7.71
N SER A 266 -6.68 22.51 -8.90
CA SER A 266 -7.42 23.35 -9.85
C SER A 266 -8.23 22.57 -10.90
N GLN A 267 -8.33 21.24 -10.76
CA GLN A 267 -9.08 20.40 -11.70
C GLN A 267 -10.59 20.63 -11.55
N PHE A 268 -11.32 20.30 -12.61
CA PHE A 268 -12.78 20.27 -12.56
C PHE A 268 -13.27 19.30 -11.49
N THR A 269 -14.35 19.67 -10.82
CA THR A 269 -15.00 18.84 -9.79
C THR A 269 -15.51 17.53 -10.40
N ASN A 270 -15.25 16.42 -9.71
CA ASN A 270 -15.85 15.13 -10.01
C ASN A 270 -17.16 14.99 -9.27
N TYR A 271 -18.18 14.49 -9.94
CA TYR A 271 -19.52 14.28 -9.40
C TYR A 271 -19.90 12.82 -9.38
N ARG A 272 -20.47 12.39 -8.26
CA ARG A 272 -21.08 11.07 -8.12
C ARG A 272 -22.41 11.20 -7.38
N GLU A 273 -23.43 10.48 -7.83
CA GLU A 273 -24.76 10.46 -7.24
C GLU A 273 -25.22 9.01 -7.11
N ASP A 274 -25.67 8.63 -5.91
CA ASP A 274 -26.10 7.27 -5.62
C ASP A 274 -27.45 7.27 -4.92
N TRP A 275 -28.34 6.39 -5.41
CA TRP A 275 -29.62 6.06 -4.81
C TRP A 275 -29.56 4.62 -4.36
N ALA A 276 -29.83 4.35 -3.10
CA ALA A 276 -29.77 3.00 -2.57
C ALA A 276 -30.98 2.69 -1.68
N PHE A 277 -31.34 1.42 -1.63
CA PHE A 277 -32.29 0.93 -0.66
C PHE A 277 -31.79 -0.37 -0.04
N ARG A 278 -32.27 -0.64 1.16
CA ARG A 278 -32.02 -1.88 1.90
C ARG A 278 -33.27 -2.31 2.62
N THR A 279 -33.60 -3.60 2.53
CA THR A 279 -34.65 -4.23 3.31
C THR A 279 -34.12 -5.47 4.00
N THR A 280 -34.49 -5.65 5.28
CA THR A 280 -34.15 -6.87 6.01
C THR A 280 -35.40 -7.45 6.67
N TYR A 281 -35.39 -8.75 6.78
CA TYR A 281 -36.41 -9.51 7.48
C TYR A 281 -35.75 -10.58 8.34
N ASN A 282 -36.10 -10.64 9.62
CA ASN A 282 -35.64 -11.66 10.55
C ASN A 282 -36.87 -12.28 11.23
N TYR A 283 -36.96 -13.60 11.17
CA TYR A 283 -38.00 -14.35 11.84
C TYR A 283 -37.41 -15.16 13.01
N ASP A 284 -37.74 -14.75 14.23
CA ASP A 284 -37.43 -15.47 15.50
C ASP A 284 -35.93 -15.82 15.65
N ASP A 285 -35.04 -14.98 15.09
CA ASP A 285 -33.60 -15.19 15.01
C ASP A 285 -33.18 -16.54 14.38
N ARG A 286 -34.09 -17.12 13.55
CA ARG A 286 -33.86 -18.38 12.82
C ARG A 286 -33.65 -18.17 11.34
N TYR A 287 -34.55 -17.41 10.70
CA TYR A 287 -34.49 -17.16 9.26
C TYR A 287 -34.27 -15.67 8.99
N MET A 288 -33.25 -15.36 8.24
CA MET A 288 -32.84 -14.01 7.92
C MET A 288 -32.82 -13.83 6.42
N PHE A 289 -33.38 -12.73 5.96
CA PHE A 289 -33.37 -12.33 4.56
C PHE A 289 -32.98 -10.86 4.46
N GLU A 290 -32.16 -10.54 3.47
CA GLU A 290 -31.74 -9.18 3.14
C GLU A 290 -31.78 -8.98 1.63
N TYR A 291 -32.29 -7.83 1.19
CA TYR A 291 -32.23 -7.40 -0.20
C TYR A 291 -31.84 -5.93 -0.27
N ASN A 292 -30.87 -5.64 -1.14
CA ASN A 292 -30.33 -4.31 -1.36
C ASN A 292 -30.31 -4.00 -2.85
N GLY A 293 -30.51 -2.74 -3.19
CA GLY A 293 -30.31 -2.24 -4.54
C GLY A 293 -29.63 -0.87 -4.50
N ALA A 294 -28.77 -0.63 -5.48
CA ALA A 294 -28.10 0.66 -5.65
C ALA A 294 -28.15 1.09 -7.11
N TYR A 295 -28.63 2.29 -7.36
CA TYR A 295 -28.60 2.96 -8.66
C TYR A 295 -27.56 4.07 -8.60
N ASN A 296 -26.38 3.78 -9.12
CA ASN A 296 -25.18 4.60 -8.98
C ASN A 296 -24.92 5.38 -10.26
N GLY A 297 -24.60 6.66 -10.12
CA GLY A 297 -24.26 7.56 -11.21
C GLY A 297 -22.89 8.17 -11.09
N SER A 298 -22.08 8.12 -12.15
CA SER A 298 -20.75 8.72 -12.24
C SER A 298 -20.63 9.60 -13.49
N GLU A 299 -20.13 10.81 -13.31
CA GLU A 299 -19.91 11.74 -14.42
C GLU A 299 -18.78 11.33 -15.37
N LYS A 300 -18.02 10.32 -14.99
CA LYS A 300 -16.92 9.78 -15.81
C LYS A 300 -17.41 9.09 -17.08
N PHE A 301 -18.66 8.69 -17.12
CA PHE A 301 -19.29 8.01 -18.23
C PHE A 301 -20.19 8.94 -19.07
N SER A 302 -20.46 8.56 -20.31
CA SER A 302 -21.39 9.25 -21.19
C SER A 302 -22.80 9.30 -20.58
N LYS A 303 -23.66 10.16 -21.09
CA LYS A 303 -25.04 10.32 -20.56
C LYS A 303 -25.80 9.00 -20.48
N ASP A 304 -25.63 8.13 -21.48
CA ASP A 304 -26.39 6.88 -21.59
C ASP A 304 -25.84 5.77 -20.68
N ASN A 305 -24.56 5.81 -20.35
CA ASN A 305 -23.86 4.85 -19.48
C ASN A 305 -23.60 5.37 -18.07
N ARG A 306 -24.08 6.58 -17.75
CA ARG A 306 -23.79 7.27 -16.50
C ARG A 306 -24.30 6.55 -15.27
N PHE A 307 -25.53 6.01 -15.35
CA PHE A 307 -26.18 5.33 -14.24
C PHE A 307 -26.27 3.83 -14.49
N ALA A 308 -26.00 3.05 -13.45
CA ALA A 308 -26.15 1.60 -13.47
C ALA A 308 -26.80 1.10 -12.18
N PHE A 309 -27.60 0.04 -12.30
CA PHE A 309 -28.26 -0.59 -11.17
C PHE A 309 -27.52 -1.86 -10.77
N PHE A 310 -27.26 -1.99 -9.46
CA PHE A 310 -26.59 -3.13 -8.85
C PHE A 310 -27.44 -3.66 -7.73
N ASN A 311 -27.67 -4.97 -7.71
CA ASN A 311 -28.52 -5.60 -6.71
C ASN A 311 -27.71 -6.62 -5.89
N SER A 312 -28.14 -6.84 -4.66
CA SER A 312 -27.59 -7.85 -3.78
C SER A 312 -28.62 -8.41 -2.83
N GLY A 313 -28.44 -9.66 -2.44
CA GLY A 313 -29.29 -10.31 -1.47
C GLY A 313 -28.54 -11.33 -0.64
N ALA A 314 -29.02 -11.57 0.57
CA ALA A 314 -28.48 -12.56 1.46
C ALA A 314 -29.59 -13.31 2.21
N ILE A 315 -29.32 -14.59 2.48
CA ILE A 315 -30.14 -15.43 3.32
C ILE A 315 -29.30 -16.00 4.45
N GLY A 316 -29.91 -16.15 5.60
CA GLY A 316 -29.28 -16.76 6.77
C GLY A 316 -30.23 -17.71 7.48
N TRP A 317 -29.70 -18.83 7.92
CA TRP A 317 -30.41 -19.80 8.71
C TRP A 317 -29.61 -20.16 9.97
N ASN A 318 -30.17 -19.82 11.13
CA ASN A 318 -29.57 -20.19 12.41
C ASN A 318 -30.12 -21.54 12.88
N VAL A 319 -29.40 -22.61 12.55
CA VAL A 319 -29.76 -23.99 12.83
C VAL A 319 -29.85 -24.23 14.34
N ALA A 320 -28.95 -23.59 15.12
CA ALA A 320 -28.93 -23.75 16.60
C ALA A 320 -30.24 -23.31 17.26
N ASN A 321 -31.00 -22.39 16.65
CA ASN A 321 -32.27 -21.89 17.18
C ASN A 321 -33.47 -22.71 16.73
N GLU A 322 -33.27 -23.76 15.90
CA GLU A 322 -34.36 -24.62 15.47
C GLU A 322 -34.89 -25.52 16.62
N LYS A 323 -36.21 -25.63 16.73
CA LYS A 323 -36.85 -26.40 17.82
C LYS A 323 -36.38 -27.84 17.86
N TRP A 324 -36.16 -28.47 16.71
CA TRP A 324 -35.72 -29.87 16.62
C TRP A 324 -34.22 -30.03 16.91
N PHE A 325 -33.41 -28.99 16.71
CA PHE A 325 -31.96 -29.01 16.93
C PHE A 325 -31.57 -28.50 18.34
N LYS A 326 -32.43 -27.69 18.95
CA LYS A 326 -32.20 -27.04 20.23
C LYS A 326 -31.84 -28.00 21.37
N PRO A 327 -32.44 -29.22 21.52
CA PRO A 327 -32.03 -30.18 22.51
C PRO A 327 -30.56 -30.63 22.38
N VAL A 328 -30.08 -30.75 21.11
CA VAL A 328 -28.66 -31.06 20.83
C VAL A 328 -27.79 -29.86 21.17
N ALA A 329 -28.19 -28.66 20.76
CA ALA A 329 -27.44 -27.42 20.98
C ALA A 329 -27.28 -27.12 22.48
N GLU A 330 -28.32 -27.30 23.27
CA GLU A 330 -28.36 -27.03 24.75
C GLU A 330 -27.79 -28.17 25.58
N THR A 331 -27.35 -29.30 24.97
CA THR A 331 -26.64 -30.36 25.68
C THR A 331 -25.47 -29.79 26.47
N LYS A 332 -25.37 -30.11 27.76
CA LYS A 332 -24.33 -29.56 28.63
C LYS A 332 -23.06 -30.39 28.54
N VAL A 333 -21.97 -29.77 28.15
CA VAL A 333 -20.60 -30.31 28.15
C VAL A 333 -19.74 -29.36 28.99
N PHE A 334 -19.12 -29.85 30.04
CA PHE A 334 -18.41 -29.04 31.05
C PHE A 334 -19.24 -27.87 31.61
N GLY A 335 -20.56 -28.07 31.75
CA GLY A 335 -21.50 -27.05 32.24
C GLY A 335 -21.89 -25.96 31.25
N ARG A 336 -21.43 -26.03 30.03
CA ARG A 336 -21.68 -25.07 28.93
C ARG A 336 -22.54 -25.73 27.85
N ASN A 337 -23.26 -24.92 27.07
CA ASN A 337 -23.98 -25.47 25.91
C ASN A 337 -22.97 -26.02 24.89
N LEU A 338 -23.30 -27.14 24.28
CA LEU A 338 -22.46 -27.73 23.24
C LEU A 338 -22.33 -26.81 22.03
N ILE A 339 -23.47 -26.23 21.59
CA ILE A 339 -23.52 -25.35 20.43
C ILE A 339 -24.30 -24.07 20.81
N ASP A 340 -23.66 -22.92 20.76
CA ASP A 340 -24.31 -21.64 21.01
C ASP A 340 -24.77 -20.99 19.73
N ILE A 341 -23.96 -21.14 18.63
CA ILE A 341 -24.25 -20.61 17.31
C ILE A 341 -23.89 -21.68 16.27
N LEU A 342 -24.81 -21.95 15.38
CA LEU A 342 -24.57 -22.65 14.12
C LEU A 342 -25.45 -21.99 13.06
N LYS A 343 -24.88 -21.05 12.32
CA LYS A 343 -25.59 -20.27 11.32
C LYS A 343 -24.98 -20.49 9.95
N LEU A 344 -25.82 -20.86 9.01
CA LEU A 344 -25.50 -20.96 7.59
C LEU A 344 -25.95 -19.67 6.91
N ARG A 345 -25.12 -19.12 6.02
CA ARG A 345 -25.45 -17.92 5.26
C ARG A 345 -24.97 -18.03 3.83
N TYR A 346 -25.74 -17.45 2.94
CA TYR A 346 -25.36 -17.30 1.55
C TYR A 346 -25.69 -15.88 1.10
N SER A 347 -24.77 -15.27 0.37
CA SER A 347 -24.98 -13.96 -0.23
C SER A 347 -24.61 -13.96 -1.72
N TYR A 348 -25.35 -13.17 -2.46
CA TYR A 348 -25.10 -12.80 -3.84
C TYR A 348 -25.10 -11.28 -3.91
N GLY A 349 -24.11 -10.69 -4.58
CA GLY A 349 -24.06 -9.24 -4.74
C GLY A 349 -23.43 -8.83 -6.06
N GLU A 350 -23.98 -7.79 -6.64
CA GLU A 350 -23.42 -7.07 -7.77
C GLU A 350 -22.83 -5.74 -7.28
N ILE A 351 -21.63 -5.40 -7.74
CA ILE A 351 -20.91 -4.17 -7.40
C ILE A 351 -20.42 -3.54 -8.69
N GLY A 352 -20.66 -2.25 -8.87
CA GLY A 352 -20.11 -1.46 -9.94
C GLY A 352 -18.83 -0.76 -9.53
N GLU A 353 -17.86 -0.68 -10.43
CA GLU A 353 -16.63 0.08 -10.28
C GLU A 353 -16.56 1.16 -11.36
N ASP A 354 -16.32 2.41 -10.95
CA ASP A 354 -16.15 3.55 -11.85
C ASP A 354 -14.72 4.11 -11.84
N ASN A 355 -13.75 3.31 -11.38
CA ASN A 355 -12.35 3.72 -11.34
C ASN A 355 -11.72 3.69 -12.73
N VAL A 356 -12.05 4.67 -13.55
CA VAL A 356 -11.44 4.88 -14.86
C VAL A 356 -10.14 5.68 -14.71
N TRP A 357 -9.16 5.35 -15.55
CA TRP A 357 -7.81 5.95 -15.52
C TRP A 357 -7.82 7.45 -15.77
N GLU A 358 -8.74 7.92 -16.64
CA GLU A 358 -8.88 9.32 -17.06
C GLU A 358 -10.34 9.72 -17.15
N ARG A 359 -10.59 11.04 -17.11
CA ARG A 359 -11.92 11.60 -17.35
C ARG A 359 -12.20 11.67 -18.85
N TRP A 360 -13.52 11.61 -19.19
CA TRP A 360 -14.01 11.81 -20.55
C TRP A 360 -13.43 10.84 -21.59
N LEU A 361 -13.17 9.60 -21.16
CA LEU A 361 -12.74 8.53 -22.08
C LEU A 361 -13.68 8.26 -23.22
N TYR A 362 -14.93 8.71 -23.09
CA TYR A 362 -15.97 8.61 -24.11
C TYR A 362 -15.87 9.68 -25.21
N GLN A 363 -15.03 10.71 -25.03
CA GLN A 363 -14.88 11.81 -25.99
C GLN A 363 -13.51 11.75 -26.67
N THR A 364 -13.52 11.97 -28.00
CA THR A 364 -12.31 12.22 -28.77
C THR A 364 -11.79 13.61 -28.45
N THR A 365 -10.51 13.73 -28.13
CA THR A 365 -9.86 15.00 -27.86
C THR A 365 -8.85 15.33 -28.95
N TRP A 366 -8.69 16.62 -29.23
CA TRP A 366 -7.79 17.14 -30.22
C TRP A 366 -6.68 17.96 -29.56
N ALA A 367 -5.47 17.85 -30.10
CA ALA A 367 -4.34 18.64 -29.66
C ALA A 367 -3.79 19.51 -30.81
N TYR A 368 -3.32 20.68 -30.43
CA TYR A 368 -2.60 21.53 -31.36
C TYR A 368 -1.31 20.83 -31.78
N GLY A 369 -1.17 20.61 -33.09
CA GLY A 369 -0.04 19.90 -33.68
C GLY A 369 1.15 20.82 -34.07
N GLY A 370 1.02 22.12 -33.85
CA GLY A 370 2.02 23.11 -34.20
C GLY A 370 1.73 23.82 -35.53
N LYS A 371 2.73 24.44 -36.04
CA LYS A 371 2.71 25.01 -37.37
C LYS A 371 2.97 23.91 -38.41
N THR A 372 2.33 24.02 -39.55
CA THR A 372 2.63 23.12 -40.71
C THR A 372 3.89 23.57 -41.43
N HIS A 373 4.38 22.72 -42.33
CA HIS A 373 5.42 23.12 -43.28
C HIS A 373 4.83 23.42 -44.68
N LEU A 374 3.50 23.50 -44.77
CA LEU A 374 2.82 23.88 -46.00
C LEU A 374 3.12 25.33 -46.32
N ASP A 375 3.45 25.59 -47.61
CA ASP A 375 3.75 26.93 -48.09
C ASP A 375 4.99 27.58 -47.42
N SER A 376 5.93 26.78 -46.98
CA SER A 376 7.22 27.24 -46.45
C SER A 376 8.33 26.85 -47.43
N THR A 377 8.98 27.83 -47.98
CA THR A 377 10.16 27.66 -48.86
C THR A 377 11.45 27.45 -48.06
N ASN A 378 11.39 27.66 -46.75
CA ASN A 378 12.53 27.48 -45.86
C ASN A 378 12.15 26.49 -44.76
N PRO A 379 12.88 25.34 -44.62
CA PRO A 379 12.57 24.33 -43.61
C PRO A 379 12.69 24.81 -42.16
N ASN A 380 13.33 25.96 -41.94
CA ASN A 380 13.47 26.58 -40.62
C ASN A 380 12.39 27.65 -40.35
N ASN A 381 11.55 27.99 -41.34
CA ASN A 381 10.45 28.92 -41.14
C ASN A 381 9.13 28.21 -40.92
N GLU A 382 8.45 28.59 -39.86
CA GLU A 382 7.10 28.08 -39.56
C GLU A 382 6.10 28.66 -40.59
N SER A 383 5.24 27.79 -41.11
CA SER A 383 4.11 28.19 -41.95
C SER A 383 3.11 29.03 -41.13
N ILE A 384 2.36 29.90 -41.82
CA ILE A 384 1.22 30.59 -41.23
C ILE A 384 0.08 29.64 -40.84
N TYR A 385 0.06 28.44 -41.45
CA TYR A 385 -0.99 27.45 -41.20
C TYR A 385 -0.69 26.60 -39.95
N THR A 386 -1.73 26.31 -39.21
CA THR A 386 -1.71 25.43 -38.04
C THR A 386 -2.46 24.16 -38.34
N TRP A 387 -2.14 23.09 -37.62
CA TRP A 387 -2.89 21.85 -37.70
C TRP A 387 -3.26 21.31 -36.33
N TYR A 388 -4.29 20.50 -36.31
CA TYR A 388 -4.75 19.76 -35.14
C TYR A 388 -4.72 18.28 -35.44
N LYS A 389 -4.36 17.48 -34.45
CA LYS A 389 -4.39 16.02 -34.56
C LYS A 389 -5.27 15.46 -33.46
N GLU A 390 -5.83 14.31 -33.68
CA GLU A 390 -6.46 13.54 -32.62
C GLU A 390 -5.41 13.20 -31.57
N ALA A 391 -5.58 13.73 -30.37
CA ALA A 391 -4.72 13.43 -29.23
C ALA A 391 -5.14 12.11 -28.58
N LYS A 392 -6.45 11.83 -28.64
CA LYS A 392 -7.03 10.64 -28.05
C LYS A 392 -8.34 10.30 -28.74
N VAL A 393 -8.46 9.06 -29.16
CA VAL A 393 -9.71 8.52 -29.69
C VAL A 393 -10.63 8.13 -28.53
N GLY A 394 -11.80 8.73 -28.47
CA GLY A 394 -12.80 8.42 -27.45
C GLY A 394 -13.58 7.15 -27.76
N ASN A 395 -14.10 6.50 -26.73
CA ASN A 395 -15.04 5.39 -26.87
C ASN A 395 -16.36 5.71 -26.13
N PRO A 396 -17.44 6.07 -26.83
CA PRO A 396 -18.72 6.40 -26.21
C PRO A 396 -19.36 5.26 -25.44
N ASP A 397 -18.96 4.00 -25.70
CA ASP A 397 -19.51 2.81 -25.06
C ASP A 397 -18.85 2.47 -23.70
N ILE A 398 -17.91 3.29 -23.24
CA ILE A 398 -17.31 3.11 -21.91
C ILE A 398 -18.40 3.16 -20.83
N HIS A 399 -18.41 2.11 -19.99
CA HIS A 399 -19.41 1.90 -18.96
C HIS A 399 -18.82 1.29 -17.70
N TRP A 400 -19.65 1.07 -16.69
CA TRP A 400 -19.25 0.51 -15.40
C TRP A 400 -18.66 -0.89 -15.54
N GLU A 401 -17.54 -1.12 -14.85
CA GLU A 401 -17.08 -2.48 -14.57
C GLU A 401 -18.03 -3.14 -13.57
N LYS A 402 -18.28 -4.43 -13.71
CA LYS A 402 -19.21 -5.19 -12.88
C LYS A 402 -18.51 -6.36 -12.18
N ALA A 403 -18.64 -6.45 -10.85
CA ALA A 403 -18.21 -7.58 -10.06
C ALA A 403 -19.43 -8.33 -9.49
N ILE A 404 -19.52 -9.62 -9.75
CA ILE A 404 -20.53 -10.52 -9.15
C ILE A 404 -19.83 -11.34 -8.07
N LYS A 405 -20.25 -11.13 -6.82
CA LYS A 405 -19.72 -11.83 -5.64
C LYS A 405 -20.73 -12.82 -5.10
N LYS A 406 -20.26 -14.02 -4.79
CA LYS A 406 -21.02 -15.08 -4.11
C LYS A 406 -20.23 -15.52 -2.90
N ASN A 407 -20.89 -15.63 -1.77
CA ASN A 407 -20.26 -16.06 -0.53
C ASN A 407 -21.17 -17.05 0.21
N PHE A 408 -20.65 -18.20 0.57
CA PHE A 408 -21.26 -19.14 1.49
C PHE A 408 -20.47 -19.13 2.79
N GLY A 409 -21.15 -18.93 3.93
CA GLY A 409 -20.55 -18.84 5.23
C GLY A 409 -21.20 -19.73 6.27
N ILE A 410 -20.38 -20.20 7.20
CA ILE A 410 -20.80 -20.94 8.40
C ILE A 410 -20.26 -20.17 9.60
N ASP A 411 -21.14 -19.61 10.43
CA ASP A 411 -20.78 -19.00 11.70
C ASP A 411 -21.03 -20.01 12.81
N TYR A 412 -20.06 -20.21 13.69
CA TYR A 412 -20.13 -21.20 14.75
C TYR A 412 -19.64 -20.66 16.09
N ALA A 413 -20.28 -21.15 17.16
CA ALA A 413 -19.80 -21.00 18.53
C ALA A 413 -20.17 -22.24 19.34
N PHE A 414 -19.20 -22.77 20.07
CA PHE A 414 -19.30 -23.98 20.88
C PHE A 414 -18.88 -23.73 22.33
N LEU A 415 -19.44 -24.52 23.25
CA LEU A 415 -19.05 -24.60 24.66
C LEU A 415 -19.08 -23.25 25.39
N GLY A 416 -20.18 -22.48 25.19
CA GLY A 416 -20.32 -21.16 25.78
C GLY A 416 -19.37 -20.12 25.20
N GLY A 417 -19.05 -20.25 23.90
CA GLY A 417 -18.11 -19.36 23.18
C GLY A 417 -16.63 -19.62 23.46
N LEU A 418 -16.30 -20.78 24.04
CA LEU A 418 -14.91 -21.22 24.21
C LEU A 418 -14.21 -21.34 22.87
N VAL A 419 -14.93 -21.87 21.86
CA VAL A 419 -14.50 -21.92 20.46
C VAL A 419 -15.56 -21.24 19.63
N ALA A 420 -15.20 -20.18 18.90
CA ALA A 420 -16.10 -19.47 18.00
C ALA A 420 -15.36 -19.06 16.73
N GLY A 421 -16.10 -18.80 15.67
CA GLY A 421 -15.49 -18.32 14.45
C GLY A 421 -16.42 -18.37 13.25
N SER A 422 -15.81 -18.28 12.08
CA SER A 422 -16.50 -18.41 10.80
C SER A 422 -15.64 -19.17 9.79
N LEU A 423 -16.31 -19.81 8.85
CA LEU A 423 -15.70 -20.41 7.66
C LEU A 423 -16.48 -19.90 6.46
N GLU A 424 -15.78 -19.31 5.51
CA GLU A 424 -16.36 -18.69 4.33
C GLU A 424 -15.74 -19.24 3.06
N PHE A 425 -16.55 -19.41 2.04
CA PHE A 425 -16.14 -19.74 0.68
C PHE A 425 -16.70 -18.70 -0.26
N PHE A 426 -15.82 -18.03 -1.00
CA PHE A 426 -16.23 -16.96 -1.88
C PHE A 426 -15.77 -17.16 -3.32
N SER A 427 -16.54 -16.57 -4.22
CA SER A 427 -16.20 -16.45 -5.64
C SER A 427 -16.60 -15.06 -6.14
N GLU A 428 -15.68 -14.38 -6.78
CA GLU A 428 -15.93 -13.13 -7.49
C GLU A 428 -15.68 -13.35 -8.98
N LYS A 429 -16.61 -12.89 -9.80
CA LYS A 429 -16.43 -12.78 -11.25
C LYS A 429 -16.53 -11.30 -11.60
N ARG A 430 -15.47 -10.75 -12.12
CA ARG A 430 -15.44 -9.37 -12.60
C ARG A 430 -15.50 -9.39 -14.13
N SER A 431 -16.39 -8.59 -14.71
CA SER A 431 -16.56 -8.40 -16.14
C SER A 431 -16.45 -6.93 -16.50
N ASP A 432 -16.34 -6.70 -17.79
CA ASP A 432 -16.29 -5.36 -18.37
C ASP A 432 -15.11 -4.51 -17.83
N ILE A 433 -14.03 -5.19 -17.41
CA ILE A 433 -12.81 -4.54 -16.92
C ILE A 433 -12.23 -3.72 -18.07
N MET A 434 -11.91 -2.47 -17.76
CA MET A 434 -11.37 -1.54 -18.72
C MET A 434 -9.93 -1.91 -19.09
N ILE A 435 -9.70 -2.07 -20.38
CA ILE A 435 -8.39 -2.30 -20.97
C ILE A 435 -7.87 -1.00 -21.57
N ALA A 436 -6.69 -0.56 -21.16
CA ALA A 436 -6.05 0.63 -21.69
C ALA A 436 -5.67 0.44 -23.17
N GLY A 437 -5.71 1.52 -23.95
CA GLY A 437 -5.39 1.49 -25.37
C GLY A 437 -3.99 0.93 -25.66
N SER A 438 -3.00 1.22 -24.81
CA SER A 438 -1.64 0.69 -24.90
C SER A 438 -1.53 -0.82 -24.68
N SER A 439 -2.54 -1.41 -24.04
CA SER A 439 -2.61 -2.87 -23.75
C SER A 439 -3.52 -3.62 -24.74
N ARG A 440 -3.98 -2.94 -25.78
CA ARG A 440 -4.85 -3.51 -26.82
C ARG A 440 -4.06 -4.04 -28.00
N SER A 441 -4.53 -5.14 -28.53
CA SER A 441 -3.99 -5.74 -29.75
C SER A 441 -4.63 -5.09 -31.00
N VAL A 442 -4.05 -3.97 -31.45
CA VAL A 442 -4.46 -3.30 -32.68
C VAL A 442 -3.30 -3.28 -33.67
N PRO A 443 -3.57 -3.40 -34.97
CA PRO A 443 -2.53 -3.33 -36.01
C PRO A 443 -1.81 -1.97 -35.99
N SER A 444 -0.52 -1.96 -36.29
CA SER A 444 0.29 -0.73 -36.31
C SER A 444 -0.20 0.31 -37.32
N TYR A 445 -0.85 -0.10 -38.38
CA TYR A 445 -1.45 0.78 -39.38
C TYR A 445 -2.75 1.47 -38.92
N PHE A 446 -3.22 1.21 -37.73
CA PHE A 446 -4.36 1.95 -37.16
C PHE A 446 -4.09 3.46 -37.07
N GLY A 447 -2.82 3.85 -36.96
CA GLY A 447 -2.37 5.24 -37.10
C GLY A 447 -2.69 6.17 -35.91
N ALA A 448 -3.34 5.67 -34.87
CA ALA A 448 -3.68 6.39 -33.64
C ALA A 448 -3.52 5.48 -32.44
N SER A 449 -3.52 6.06 -31.23
CA SER A 449 -3.62 5.25 -30.01
C SER A 449 -5.00 4.60 -29.93
N ALA A 450 -5.04 3.29 -29.67
CA ALA A 450 -6.30 2.59 -29.52
C ALA A 450 -7.12 3.18 -28.36
N PRO A 451 -8.46 3.32 -28.49
CA PRO A 451 -9.30 3.76 -27.39
C PRO A 451 -9.39 2.71 -26.27
N PHE A 452 -9.74 3.14 -25.08
CA PHE A 452 -10.09 2.23 -23.98
C PHE A 452 -11.32 1.38 -24.33
N LEU A 453 -11.39 0.18 -23.78
CA LEU A 453 -12.47 -0.78 -24.05
C LEU A 453 -12.79 -1.58 -22.78
N ASN A 454 -14.10 -1.77 -22.49
CA ASN A 454 -14.60 -2.67 -21.46
C ASN A 454 -14.67 -4.12 -22.00
N LYS A 455 -13.62 -4.91 -21.85
CA LYS A 455 -13.55 -6.28 -22.38
C LYS A 455 -12.94 -7.28 -21.40
N GLY A 456 -12.10 -6.84 -20.48
CA GLY A 456 -11.40 -7.72 -19.56
C GLY A 456 -12.35 -8.46 -18.61
N ARG A 457 -12.00 -9.72 -18.28
CA ARG A 457 -12.72 -10.52 -17.28
C ARG A 457 -11.73 -11.26 -16.38
N THR A 458 -12.10 -11.35 -15.11
CA THR A 458 -11.34 -12.10 -14.12
C THR A 458 -12.25 -12.92 -13.24
N LYS A 459 -11.70 -13.99 -12.67
CA LYS A 459 -12.36 -14.81 -11.66
C LYS A 459 -11.45 -14.94 -10.45
N THR A 460 -11.94 -14.61 -9.27
CA THR A 460 -11.27 -14.84 -7.99
C THR A 460 -12.07 -15.85 -7.19
N THR A 461 -11.39 -16.83 -6.60
CA THR A 461 -11.98 -17.80 -5.69
C THR A 461 -11.12 -17.93 -4.45
N GLY A 462 -11.76 -18.19 -3.31
CA GLY A 462 -11.02 -18.34 -2.07
C GLY A 462 -11.87 -18.81 -0.91
N TYR A 463 -11.22 -18.92 0.24
CA TYR A 463 -11.86 -19.20 1.51
C TYR A 463 -11.23 -18.38 2.62
N GLU A 464 -12.00 -18.16 3.67
CA GLU A 464 -11.59 -17.45 4.88
C GLU A 464 -11.95 -18.30 6.10
N LEU A 465 -11.02 -18.38 7.03
CA LEU A 465 -11.19 -19.08 8.29
C LEU A 465 -10.89 -18.11 9.42
N GLU A 466 -11.83 -17.98 10.35
CA GLU A 466 -11.64 -17.30 11.62
C GLU A 466 -11.86 -18.30 12.77
N VAL A 467 -10.93 -18.34 13.72
CA VAL A 467 -11.03 -19.14 14.93
C VAL A 467 -10.72 -18.26 16.13
N ARG A 468 -11.64 -18.18 17.05
CA ARG A 468 -11.50 -17.49 18.34
C ARG A 468 -11.60 -18.51 19.47
N LEU A 469 -10.57 -18.56 20.27
CA LEU A 469 -10.51 -19.38 21.47
C LEU A 469 -10.48 -18.48 22.69
N LYS A 470 -11.30 -18.75 23.68
CA LYS A 470 -11.33 -17.98 24.94
C LYS A 470 -11.60 -18.91 26.10
N TYR A 471 -10.73 -18.91 27.10
CA TYR A 471 -10.90 -19.72 28.29
C TYR A 471 -10.59 -18.92 29.55
N ASP A 472 -11.54 -18.98 30.50
CA ASP A 472 -11.43 -18.36 31.82
C ASP A 472 -11.16 -19.47 32.83
N PHE A 473 -9.95 -19.53 33.37
CA PHE A 473 -9.54 -20.49 34.35
C PHE A 473 -10.08 -20.13 35.76
N ALA A 474 -10.35 -21.12 36.59
CA ALA A 474 -10.88 -20.91 37.93
C ALA A 474 -9.96 -20.09 38.86
N ASN A 475 -8.66 -20.04 38.57
CA ASN A 475 -7.67 -19.23 39.30
C ASN A 475 -7.62 -17.75 38.83
N GLY A 476 -8.50 -17.35 37.88
CA GLY A 476 -8.61 -15.98 37.39
C GLY A 476 -7.66 -15.66 36.25
N ILE A 477 -7.04 -16.65 35.60
CA ILE A 477 -6.33 -16.48 34.35
C ILE A 477 -7.34 -16.43 33.19
N HIS A 478 -7.25 -15.45 32.33
CA HIS A 478 -7.97 -15.36 31.06
C HIS A 478 -6.99 -15.62 29.92
N ALA A 479 -7.20 -16.68 29.15
CA ALA A 479 -6.39 -16.97 27.97
C ALA A 479 -7.25 -16.87 26.70
N TYR A 480 -6.69 -16.28 25.67
CA TYR A 480 -7.38 -16.15 24.38
C TYR A 480 -6.41 -16.33 23.20
N ALA A 481 -6.97 -16.81 22.11
CA ALA A 481 -6.29 -16.84 20.82
C ALA A 481 -7.29 -16.47 19.70
N ASN A 482 -6.94 -15.51 18.88
CA ASN A 482 -7.69 -15.13 17.70
C ASN A 482 -6.81 -15.41 16.48
N MET A 483 -7.30 -16.26 15.59
CA MET A 483 -6.57 -16.67 14.39
C MET A 483 -7.46 -16.43 13.18
N ASN A 484 -6.91 -15.87 12.12
CA ASN A 484 -7.56 -15.77 10.83
C ASN A 484 -6.62 -16.14 9.71
N MET A 485 -7.20 -16.70 8.67
CA MET A 485 -6.53 -17.07 7.45
C MET A 485 -7.42 -16.73 6.27
N THR A 486 -6.84 -16.13 5.24
CA THR A 486 -7.48 -15.91 3.95
C THR A 486 -6.67 -16.57 2.85
N HIS A 487 -7.34 -17.34 2.00
CA HIS A 487 -6.80 -17.83 0.74
C HIS A 487 -7.58 -17.20 -0.41
N ALA A 488 -6.87 -16.59 -1.38
CA ALA A 488 -7.48 -16.03 -2.58
C ALA A 488 -6.60 -16.28 -3.80
N LYS A 489 -7.21 -16.82 -4.85
CA LYS A 489 -6.55 -17.02 -6.15
C LYS A 489 -7.38 -16.38 -7.25
N ASN A 490 -6.77 -15.56 -8.08
CA ASN A 490 -7.41 -14.96 -9.26
C ASN A 490 -6.84 -15.54 -10.55
N VAL A 491 -7.65 -15.46 -11.60
CA VAL A 491 -7.28 -15.83 -12.97
C VAL A 491 -7.93 -14.84 -13.94
N VAL A 492 -7.15 -14.36 -14.89
CA VAL A 492 -7.65 -13.58 -16.04
C VAL A 492 -8.35 -14.55 -16.99
N THR A 493 -9.66 -14.41 -17.18
CA THR A 493 -10.47 -15.29 -18.02
C THR A 493 -10.69 -14.72 -19.41
N GLU A 494 -10.56 -13.40 -19.58
CA GLU A 494 -10.61 -12.72 -20.87
C GLU A 494 -9.73 -11.48 -20.84
N HIS A 495 -8.96 -11.28 -21.90
CA HIS A 495 -8.13 -10.10 -22.15
C HIS A 495 -8.01 -9.88 -23.66
N ASP A 496 -7.65 -8.67 -24.10
CA ASP A 496 -7.45 -8.36 -25.52
C ASP A 496 -6.05 -8.78 -25.99
N ASP A 497 -5.67 -10.03 -25.70
CA ASP A 497 -4.38 -10.58 -26.14
C ASP A 497 -4.36 -10.84 -27.64
N PRO A 498 -3.23 -10.65 -28.36
CA PRO A 498 -3.10 -11.04 -29.75
C PRO A 498 -3.44 -12.50 -29.98
N GLU A 499 -4.22 -12.79 -31.00
CA GLU A 499 -4.71 -14.13 -31.26
C GLU A 499 -3.58 -15.15 -31.50
N LEU A 500 -2.55 -14.72 -32.26
CA LEU A 500 -1.40 -15.56 -32.63
C LEU A 500 -0.35 -15.67 -31.51
N LEU A 501 -0.52 -14.95 -30.40
CA LEU A 501 0.43 -15.01 -29.30
C LEU A 501 0.39 -16.41 -28.63
N PRO A 502 1.53 -17.06 -28.35
CA PRO A 502 1.57 -18.32 -27.64
C PRO A 502 0.86 -18.24 -26.27
N ALA A 503 0.26 -19.33 -25.82
CA ALA A 503 -0.55 -19.34 -24.60
C ALA A 503 0.21 -18.84 -23.36
N TYR A 504 1.50 -19.19 -23.22
CA TYR A 504 2.34 -18.76 -22.09
C TYR A 504 2.67 -17.27 -22.09
N GLN A 505 2.55 -16.59 -23.24
CA GLN A 505 2.77 -15.15 -23.38
C GLN A 505 1.50 -14.33 -23.19
N LYS A 506 0.30 -14.94 -23.31
CA LYS A 506 -0.98 -14.25 -23.07
C LYS A 506 -1.13 -13.87 -21.60
N ASN A 507 -1.99 -12.88 -21.35
CA ASN A 507 -2.46 -12.56 -20.00
C ASN A 507 -3.57 -13.50 -19.56
N MET A 508 -4.39 -13.96 -20.51
CA MET A 508 -5.47 -14.91 -20.28
C MET A 508 -4.92 -16.27 -19.78
N GLY A 509 -5.54 -16.82 -18.74
CA GLY A 509 -5.15 -18.08 -18.12
C GLY A 509 -4.24 -17.95 -16.89
N PHE A 510 -3.65 -16.78 -16.67
CA PHE A 510 -2.77 -16.49 -15.54
C PHE A 510 -3.39 -15.55 -14.52
N SER A 511 -2.76 -15.42 -13.36
CA SER A 511 -3.17 -14.45 -12.35
C SER A 511 -2.83 -13.02 -12.78
N ILE A 512 -3.60 -12.05 -12.30
CA ILE A 512 -3.29 -10.64 -12.49
C ILE A 512 -1.92 -10.34 -11.88
N GLY A 513 -1.02 -9.76 -12.66
CA GLY A 513 0.34 -9.45 -12.22
C GLY A 513 1.27 -10.68 -12.17
N GLN A 514 0.93 -11.76 -12.90
CA GLN A 514 1.82 -12.91 -13.05
C GLN A 514 3.16 -12.45 -13.66
N GLY A 515 4.24 -12.66 -12.90
CA GLY A 515 5.59 -12.42 -13.38
C GLY A 515 5.98 -13.43 -14.45
N LYS A 516 6.74 -12.97 -15.44
CA LYS A 516 7.40 -13.79 -16.44
C LYS A 516 8.90 -13.63 -16.27
N SER A 517 9.64 -14.70 -16.47
CA SER A 517 11.09 -14.72 -16.29
C SER A 517 11.72 -15.78 -17.19
N TYR A 518 13.02 -15.66 -17.40
CA TYR A 518 13.80 -16.68 -18.09
C TYR A 518 14.03 -17.88 -17.19
N LEU A 519 13.82 -19.08 -17.71
CA LEU A 519 14.08 -20.31 -16.96
C LEU A 519 15.57 -20.56 -16.87
N ASP A 520 16.09 -20.54 -15.64
CA ASP A 520 17.48 -20.91 -15.33
C ASP A 520 17.65 -22.42 -15.43
N ASN A 521 18.63 -22.86 -16.21
CA ASN A 521 19.01 -24.26 -16.41
C ASN A 521 20.45 -24.56 -15.92
N GLY A 522 20.88 -23.86 -14.88
CA GLY A 522 22.19 -24.05 -14.29
C GLY A 522 23.22 -22.97 -14.66
N THR A 523 24.49 -23.31 -14.50
CA THR A 523 25.63 -22.39 -14.68
C THR A 523 26.66 -23.04 -15.58
N ALA A 524 27.12 -22.34 -16.59
CA ALA A 524 28.22 -22.79 -17.46
C ALA A 524 29.51 -22.91 -16.64
N GLN A 525 30.07 -24.12 -16.56
CA GLN A 525 31.26 -24.41 -15.77
C GLN A 525 32.55 -24.24 -16.57
N SER A 526 32.47 -24.34 -17.88
CA SER A 526 33.60 -24.36 -18.82
C SER A 526 33.31 -23.52 -20.06
N TRP A 527 34.34 -23.30 -20.87
CA TRP A 527 34.18 -22.71 -22.20
C TRP A 527 33.39 -23.59 -23.16
N ASP A 528 33.48 -24.91 -22.99
CA ASP A 528 32.72 -25.88 -23.81
C ASP A 528 31.21 -25.71 -23.52
N ASP A 529 30.82 -25.48 -22.24
CA ASP A 529 29.46 -25.18 -21.89
C ASP A 529 29.01 -23.83 -22.50
N VAL A 530 29.86 -22.81 -22.46
CA VAL A 530 29.55 -21.49 -23.05
C VAL A 530 29.32 -21.57 -24.55
N ILE A 531 30.12 -22.39 -25.25
CA ILE A 531 29.98 -22.63 -26.70
C ILE A 531 28.72 -23.45 -27.00
N ALA A 532 28.35 -24.38 -26.14
CA ALA A 532 27.17 -25.22 -26.28
C ALA A 532 25.84 -24.50 -25.91
N MET A 533 25.90 -23.36 -25.22
CA MET A 533 24.70 -22.58 -24.87
C MET A 533 24.00 -22.06 -26.13
N THR A 534 22.67 -22.05 -26.11
CA THR A 534 21.86 -21.38 -27.11
C THR A 534 22.32 -19.90 -27.25
N PRO A 535 22.55 -19.41 -28.45
CA PRO A 535 22.97 -18.02 -28.67
C PRO A 535 21.92 -17.03 -28.19
N HIS A 536 22.38 -15.92 -27.66
CA HIS A 536 21.52 -14.80 -27.26
C HIS A 536 21.42 -13.78 -28.41
N ASN A 537 20.26 -13.19 -28.60
CA ASN A 537 20.06 -12.16 -29.63
C ASN A 537 20.84 -10.86 -29.36
N THR A 538 21.27 -10.62 -28.11
CA THR A 538 22.06 -9.45 -27.70
C THR A 538 23.22 -9.86 -26.80
N ASN A 539 24.39 -9.24 -27.00
CA ASN A 539 25.59 -9.44 -26.18
C ASN A 539 26.06 -10.90 -26.07
N ASP A 540 25.80 -11.72 -27.07
CA ASP A 540 26.18 -13.14 -27.07
C ASP A 540 27.70 -13.36 -26.88
N ASN A 541 28.49 -12.47 -27.45
CA ASN A 541 29.95 -12.44 -27.32
C ASN A 541 30.48 -12.09 -25.93
N GLN A 542 29.60 -11.77 -24.99
CA GLN A 542 29.95 -11.44 -23.60
C GLN A 542 29.78 -12.62 -22.64
N LYS A 543 29.33 -13.77 -23.12
CA LYS A 543 29.19 -14.97 -22.30
C LYS A 543 30.55 -15.48 -21.81
N LEU A 544 30.60 -15.93 -20.55
CA LEU A 544 31.80 -16.52 -19.94
C LEU A 544 31.41 -17.71 -19.06
N PRO A 545 32.35 -18.60 -18.73
CA PRO A 545 32.16 -19.56 -17.63
C PRO A 545 31.69 -18.86 -16.35
N GLY A 546 30.79 -19.48 -15.61
CA GLY A 546 30.12 -18.89 -14.45
C GLY A 546 28.81 -18.16 -14.75
N GLN A 547 28.43 -18.04 -16.00
CA GLN A 547 27.18 -17.41 -16.41
C GLN A 547 26.02 -18.39 -16.39
N TYR A 548 24.79 -17.92 -16.20
CA TYR A 548 23.59 -18.74 -16.22
C TYR A 548 23.28 -19.26 -17.62
N ILE A 549 22.89 -20.51 -17.68
CA ILE A 549 22.33 -21.13 -18.88
C ILE A 549 20.83 -20.86 -18.86
N ILE A 550 20.32 -20.17 -19.85
CA ILE A 550 18.90 -19.90 -20.03
C ILE A 550 18.32 -20.95 -20.96
N THR A 551 17.14 -21.44 -20.63
CA THR A 551 16.41 -22.38 -21.48
C THR A 551 15.78 -21.62 -22.65
N ASP A 552 16.01 -22.11 -23.87
CA ASP A 552 15.25 -21.71 -25.06
C ASP A 552 13.83 -22.29 -24.92
N PHE A 553 12.91 -21.46 -24.43
CA PHE A 553 11.58 -21.91 -24.02
C PHE A 553 10.65 -22.14 -25.21
N ASN A 554 10.82 -21.37 -26.28
CA ASN A 554 10.01 -21.48 -27.50
C ASN A 554 10.63 -22.43 -28.53
N GLY A 555 11.92 -22.83 -28.37
CA GLY A 555 12.62 -23.78 -29.23
C GLY A 555 13.03 -23.21 -30.58
N ASP A 556 13.20 -21.88 -30.70
CA ASP A 556 13.57 -21.22 -31.97
C ASP A 556 15.08 -21.14 -32.20
N GLY A 557 15.90 -21.56 -31.22
CA GLY A 557 17.36 -21.60 -31.29
C GLY A 557 18.03 -20.27 -30.93
N VAL A 558 17.31 -19.28 -30.39
CA VAL A 558 17.87 -18.00 -29.97
C VAL A 558 17.23 -17.57 -28.65
N ILE A 559 18.00 -17.21 -27.65
CA ILE A 559 17.47 -16.61 -26.43
C ILE A 559 17.11 -15.17 -26.65
N ASP A 560 15.81 -14.85 -26.50
CA ASP A 560 15.27 -13.50 -26.60
C ASP A 560 14.10 -13.26 -25.64
N THR A 561 13.36 -12.18 -25.80
CA THR A 561 12.21 -11.85 -24.94
C THR A 561 11.06 -12.86 -25.05
N ASN A 562 11.04 -13.68 -26.10
CA ASN A 562 10.01 -14.71 -26.31
C ASN A 562 10.23 -15.93 -25.41
N ASP A 563 11.42 -16.10 -24.81
CA ASP A 563 11.71 -17.17 -23.86
C ASP A 563 11.26 -16.86 -22.43
N SER A 564 10.74 -15.67 -22.20
CA SER A 564 10.20 -15.29 -20.89
C SER A 564 8.86 -15.95 -20.65
N ALA A 565 8.81 -16.90 -19.71
CA ALA A 565 7.62 -17.68 -19.36
C ALA A 565 7.13 -17.39 -17.95
N PRO A 566 5.83 -17.65 -17.62
CA PRO A 566 5.29 -17.41 -16.29
C PRO A 566 5.83 -18.41 -15.28
N TYR A 567 6.37 -17.91 -14.18
CA TYR A 567 6.93 -18.70 -13.08
C TYR A 567 6.48 -18.19 -11.72
N GLY A 568 6.42 -19.13 -10.76
CA GLY A 568 6.11 -18.82 -9.38
C GLY A 568 4.71 -18.26 -9.15
N PHE A 569 4.54 -17.64 -8.01
CA PHE A 569 3.34 -16.92 -7.64
C PHE A 569 3.48 -15.44 -8.01
N THR A 570 2.38 -14.71 -7.95
CA THR A 570 2.41 -13.25 -8.09
C THR A 570 3.07 -12.60 -6.88
N GLY A 571 3.44 -11.32 -7.01
CA GLY A 571 3.91 -10.52 -5.88
C GLY A 571 2.84 -10.27 -4.78
N THR A 572 1.56 -10.56 -5.06
CA THR A 572 0.46 -10.54 -4.07
C THR A 572 0.29 -11.93 -3.48
N PRO A 573 0.40 -12.10 -2.16
CA PRO A 573 0.25 -13.40 -1.52
C PRO A 573 -1.14 -14.00 -1.78
N GLN A 574 -1.20 -15.30 -2.05
CA GLN A 574 -2.48 -16.02 -2.10
C GLN A 574 -2.99 -16.37 -0.70
N ASN A 575 -2.09 -16.56 0.27
CA ASN A 575 -2.45 -16.86 1.65
C ASN A 575 -1.91 -15.79 2.58
N THR A 576 -2.76 -15.32 3.49
CA THR A 576 -2.40 -14.43 4.60
C THR A 576 -2.87 -15.02 5.91
N TYR A 577 -2.05 -14.91 6.94
CA TYR A 577 -2.32 -15.44 8.28
C TYR A 577 -2.14 -14.33 9.31
N ASN A 578 -3.01 -14.30 10.29
CA ASN A 578 -2.85 -13.47 11.46
C ASN A 578 -3.25 -14.29 12.69
N ALA A 579 -2.43 -14.26 13.74
CA ALA A 579 -2.72 -14.89 15.00
C ALA A 579 -2.37 -13.94 16.13
N THR A 580 -3.31 -13.74 17.06
CA THR A 580 -3.08 -13.01 18.30
C THR A 580 -3.34 -13.97 19.45
N ILE A 581 -2.35 -14.16 20.31
CA ILE A 581 -2.43 -15.00 21.51
C ILE A 581 -2.19 -14.12 22.71
N GLY A 582 -3.02 -14.21 23.74
CA GLY A 582 -2.85 -13.41 24.93
C GLY A 582 -3.31 -14.09 26.20
N ILE A 583 -2.78 -13.59 27.31
CA ILE A 583 -3.09 -14.03 28.67
C ILE A 583 -3.22 -12.80 29.57
N ASP A 584 -4.30 -12.75 30.33
CA ASP A 584 -4.53 -11.73 31.36
C ASP A 584 -4.63 -12.41 32.75
N TYR A 585 -3.95 -11.85 33.76
CA TYR A 585 -3.98 -12.33 35.11
C TYR A 585 -3.71 -11.22 36.12
N LYS A 586 -4.70 -10.93 36.97
CA LYS A 586 -4.57 -9.98 38.12
C LYS A 586 -3.92 -8.64 37.75
N GLY A 587 -4.30 -8.06 36.62
CA GLY A 587 -3.79 -6.80 36.12
C GLY A 587 -2.59 -6.95 35.17
N PHE A 588 -1.89 -8.07 35.16
CA PHE A 588 -0.91 -8.36 34.11
C PHE A 588 -1.62 -8.77 32.83
N SER A 589 -1.17 -8.26 31.70
CA SER A 589 -1.55 -8.69 30.38
C SER A 589 -0.32 -8.89 29.51
N ILE A 590 -0.33 -9.96 28.75
CA ILE A 590 0.68 -10.22 27.71
C ILE A 590 -0.04 -10.69 26.46
N PHE A 591 0.31 -10.11 25.32
CA PHE A 591 -0.13 -10.65 24.04
C PHE A 591 0.97 -10.63 23.00
N ALA A 592 0.91 -11.57 22.08
CA ALA A 592 1.77 -11.66 20.92
C ALA A 592 0.91 -11.75 19.66
N GLN A 593 1.22 -10.95 18.67
CA GLN A 593 0.58 -10.95 17.35
C GLN A 593 1.57 -11.41 16.30
N PHE A 594 1.19 -12.43 15.59
CA PHE A 594 1.91 -12.97 14.44
C PHE A 594 1.19 -12.59 13.15
N TYR A 595 1.96 -12.28 12.12
CA TYR A 595 1.48 -12.05 10.76
C TYR A 595 2.37 -12.82 9.79
N GLY A 596 1.76 -13.50 8.84
CA GLY A 596 2.50 -14.26 7.85
C GLY A 596 1.77 -14.33 6.52
N VAL A 597 2.53 -14.66 5.49
CA VAL A 597 2.04 -14.87 4.13
C VAL A 597 2.75 -16.06 3.51
N ASN A 598 2.10 -16.72 2.57
CA ASN A 598 2.75 -17.68 1.68
C ASN A 598 2.09 -17.73 0.30
N ASN A 599 2.58 -18.56 -0.60
CA ASN A 599 2.22 -18.56 -2.01
C ASN A 599 2.40 -17.15 -2.62
N VAL A 600 3.59 -16.63 -2.45
CA VAL A 600 4.04 -15.34 -2.98
C VAL A 600 5.46 -15.47 -3.48
N SER A 601 5.76 -14.91 -4.63
CA SER A 601 7.14 -14.87 -5.14
C SER A 601 7.66 -13.44 -5.12
N ARG A 602 8.94 -13.31 -4.83
CA ARG A 602 9.65 -12.02 -4.83
C ARG A 602 10.87 -12.13 -5.71
N TYR A 603 10.96 -11.22 -6.65
CA TYR A 603 12.14 -11.07 -7.48
C TYR A 603 13.16 -10.20 -6.77
N VAL A 604 14.36 -10.72 -6.53
CA VAL A 604 15.46 -10.01 -5.88
C VAL A 604 16.64 -9.99 -6.83
N ALA A 605 16.77 -8.93 -7.61
CA ALA A 605 17.86 -8.78 -8.56
C ALA A 605 19.16 -8.38 -7.84
N PHE A 606 20.18 -9.20 -7.99
CA PHE A 606 21.56 -8.85 -7.64
C PHE A 606 22.35 -8.41 -8.88
N ASN A 607 21.67 -8.03 -9.94
CA ASN A 607 22.24 -7.69 -11.25
C ASN A 607 22.85 -6.29 -11.33
N SER A 608 22.81 -5.52 -10.26
CA SER A 608 23.46 -4.20 -10.19
C SER A 608 25.00 -4.25 -10.13
N LEU A 609 25.54 -5.45 -9.96
CA LEU A 609 26.97 -5.69 -9.89
C LEU A 609 27.77 -5.39 -11.17
N PRO A 610 27.23 -5.58 -12.38
CA PRO A 610 28.00 -5.33 -13.60
C PRO A 610 28.27 -3.85 -13.85
N LYS A 611 27.65 -2.94 -13.13
CA LYS A 611 27.88 -1.51 -13.31
C LYS A 611 29.17 -1.08 -12.61
N PRO A 612 30.08 -0.35 -13.27
CA PRO A 612 31.40 -0.05 -12.77
C PRO A 612 31.43 0.79 -11.47
N TYR A 613 30.30 1.36 -11.08
CA TYR A 613 30.16 2.21 -9.89
C TYR A 613 29.30 1.57 -8.78
N LEU A 614 28.99 0.28 -8.86
CA LEU A 614 28.27 -0.43 -7.84
C LEU A 614 29.16 -1.51 -7.24
N HIS A 615 29.94 -1.15 -6.24
CA HIS A 615 30.82 -2.07 -5.50
C HIS A 615 30.04 -2.80 -4.39
N THR A 616 28.99 -3.51 -4.75
CA THR A 616 28.28 -4.32 -3.77
C THR A 616 29.13 -5.53 -3.43
N VAL A 617 29.57 -5.62 -2.18
CA VAL A 617 30.28 -6.79 -1.68
C VAL A 617 29.23 -7.81 -1.24
N PHE A 618 29.20 -8.95 -1.92
CA PHE A 618 28.39 -10.08 -1.49
C PHE A 618 29.08 -10.88 -0.41
N LYS A 619 28.28 -11.71 0.24
CA LYS A 619 28.80 -12.72 1.18
C LYS A 619 29.91 -13.52 0.52
N GLU A 620 30.98 -13.74 1.26
CA GLU A 620 32.09 -14.59 0.84
C GLU A 620 31.61 -15.94 0.29
N GLY A 621 32.16 -16.39 -0.82
CA GLY A 621 31.76 -17.62 -1.50
C GLY A 621 30.46 -17.53 -2.31
N ALA A 622 29.83 -16.36 -2.45
CA ALA A 622 28.63 -16.20 -3.23
C ALA A 622 28.88 -16.22 -4.75
N TYR A 623 30.11 -15.89 -5.18
CA TYR A 623 30.46 -15.84 -6.60
C TYR A 623 30.85 -17.20 -7.16
N TRP A 624 30.53 -17.38 -8.44
CA TRP A 624 30.98 -18.55 -9.16
C TRP A 624 32.51 -18.63 -9.21
N SER A 625 33.01 -19.83 -8.94
CA SER A 625 34.37 -20.27 -9.18
C SER A 625 34.35 -21.79 -9.38
N PRO A 626 35.42 -22.41 -9.86
CA PRO A 626 35.50 -23.88 -9.93
C PRO A 626 35.23 -24.58 -8.58
N SER A 627 35.49 -23.91 -7.47
CA SER A 627 35.17 -24.39 -6.11
C SER A 627 33.76 -24.05 -5.63
N THR A 628 33.07 -23.14 -6.29
CA THR A 628 31.69 -22.69 -6.00
C THR A 628 30.83 -22.71 -7.26
N PRO A 629 30.56 -23.90 -7.83
CA PRO A 629 29.98 -24.06 -9.17
C PRO A 629 28.53 -23.52 -9.29
N ASN A 630 27.83 -23.34 -8.17
CA ASN A 630 26.47 -22.79 -8.10
C ASN A 630 26.44 -21.31 -7.67
N GLY A 631 27.58 -20.65 -7.61
CA GLY A 631 27.69 -19.23 -7.27
C GLY A 631 27.04 -18.33 -8.31
N ILE A 632 26.79 -17.08 -7.92
CA ILE A 632 26.34 -16.03 -8.85
C ILE A 632 27.45 -15.71 -9.85
N PRO A 633 27.12 -15.26 -11.07
CA PRO A 633 28.13 -14.91 -12.06
C PRO A 633 29.16 -13.92 -11.53
N SER A 634 30.40 -14.12 -11.95
CA SER A 634 31.51 -13.23 -11.58
C SER A 634 31.23 -11.78 -11.97
N LEU A 635 31.63 -10.89 -11.11
CA LEU A 635 31.60 -9.45 -11.36
C LEU A 635 32.47 -9.11 -12.57
N ARG A 636 31.94 -8.27 -13.43
CA ARG A 636 32.68 -7.69 -14.58
C ARG A 636 32.46 -6.19 -14.64
N MET A 637 33.55 -5.46 -14.74
CA MET A 637 33.49 -4.06 -15.07
C MET A 637 33.13 -3.91 -16.55
N ASN A 638 32.20 -3.00 -16.85
CA ASN A 638 31.83 -2.58 -18.21
C ASN A 638 31.19 -3.66 -19.10
N SER A 639 30.73 -4.76 -18.55
CA SER A 639 29.98 -5.74 -19.30
C SER A 639 28.62 -5.99 -18.66
N THR A 640 27.59 -5.97 -19.49
CA THR A 640 26.24 -6.35 -19.06
C THR A 640 25.89 -7.66 -19.77
N PRO A 641 25.92 -8.81 -19.06
CA PRO A 641 25.44 -10.05 -19.64
C PRO A 641 23.99 -9.87 -20.07
N SER A 642 23.63 -10.42 -21.23
CA SER A 642 22.24 -10.46 -21.65
C SER A 642 21.46 -11.45 -20.76
N TYR A 643 20.19 -11.12 -20.53
CA TYR A 643 19.24 -11.98 -19.81
C TYR A 643 19.74 -12.48 -18.44
N TYR A 644 20.26 -11.52 -17.68
CA TYR A 644 20.73 -11.74 -16.30
C TYR A 644 19.62 -12.12 -15.32
N GLU A 645 18.39 -11.87 -15.72
CA GLU A 645 17.20 -11.92 -14.90
C GLU A 645 16.49 -13.26 -15.14
N GLY A 646 16.93 -14.29 -14.43
CA GLY A 646 16.32 -15.60 -14.51
C GLY A 646 15.55 -15.99 -13.24
N THR A 647 14.92 -17.15 -13.28
CA THR A 647 14.20 -17.75 -12.13
C THR A 647 15.10 -17.96 -10.92
N ARG A 648 16.42 -17.94 -11.07
CA ARG A 648 17.37 -17.98 -9.96
C ARG A 648 17.21 -16.83 -8.97
N PHE A 649 16.73 -15.70 -9.43
CA PHE A 649 16.47 -14.51 -8.61
C PHE A 649 15.03 -14.43 -8.13
N LEU A 650 14.23 -15.44 -8.42
CA LEU A 650 12.85 -15.53 -7.96
C LEU A 650 12.83 -16.33 -6.65
N TYR A 651 12.66 -15.66 -5.55
CA TYR A 651 12.63 -16.25 -4.22
C TYR A 651 11.20 -16.55 -3.78
N ASP A 652 11.06 -17.54 -2.91
CA ASP A 652 9.84 -17.70 -2.12
C ASP A 652 9.73 -16.50 -1.16
N GLY A 653 8.72 -15.67 -1.38
CA GLY A 653 8.45 -14.48 -0.59
C GLY A 653 7.69 -14.75 0.70
N SER A 654 7.54 -16.02 1.08
CA SER A 654 6.85 -16.43 2.30
C SER A 654 7.59 -15.96 3.55
N PHE A 655 6.83 -15.53 4.53
CA PHE A 655 7.38 -15.16 5.83
C PHE A 655 6.36 -15.31 6.96
N CYS A 656 6.87 -15.41 8.19
CA CYS A 656 6.13 -15.21 9.42
C CYS A 656 6.86 -14.20 10.28
N ARG A 657 6.12 -13.26 10.88
CA ARG A 657 6.67 -12.17 11.70
C ARG A 657 5.96 -12.07 13.04
N LEU A 658 6.72 -11.95 14.11
CA LEU A 658 6.21 -11.44 15.38
C LEU A 658 6.03 -9.91 15.25
N LYS A 659 4.80 -9.52 14.90
CA LYS A 659 4.43 -8.15 14.53
C LYS A 659 4.37 -7.24 15.74
N ASN A 660 3.70 -7.71 16.80
CA ASN A 660 3.56 -6.98 18.06
C ASN A 660 3.71 -7.96 19.24
N LEU A 661 4.42 -7.54 20.27
CA LEU A 661 4.47 -8.18 21.58
C LEU A 661 4.29 -7.09 22.61
N GLU A 662 3.26 -7.20 23.47
CA GLU A 662 3.04 -6.26 24.57
C GLU A 662 3.01 -6.99 25.88
N VAL A 663 3.66 -6.41 26.88
CA VAL A 663 3.53 -6.76 28.29
C VAL A 663 3.07 -5.51 29.01
N ALA A 664 1.98 -5.63 29.78
CA ALA A 664 1.39 -4.51 30.49
C ALA A 664 0.96 -4.91 31.89
N TYR A 665 0.90 -3.91 32.77
CA TYR A 665 0.28 -4.04 34.06
C TYR A 665 -0.71 -2.89 34.28
N THR A 666 -1.91 -3.24 34.73
CA THR A 666 -3.01 -2.31 34.96
C THR A 666 -3.40 -2.31 36.43
N TRP A 667 -3.35 -1.16 37.07
CA TRP A 667 -3.86 -0.91 38.41
C TRP A 667 -5.25 -0.26 38.33
N ASN A 668 -6.26 -0.83 39.01
CA ASN A 668 -7.65 -0.34 39.01
C ASN A 668 -8.18 -0.03 40.43
N GLY A 669 -7.32 0.04 41.42
CA GLY A 669 -7.76 0.19 42.81
C GLY A 669 -6.67 0.54 43.81
N GLY A 670 -6.98 0.56 45.10
CA GLY A 670 -6.01 0.85 46.14
C GLY A 670 -5.46 2.29 46.10
N TRP A 671 -4.12 2.44 46.13
CA TRP A 671 -3.42 3.72 46.16
C TRP A 671 -3.71 4.62 44.95
N ILE A 672 -4.09 4.06 43.79
CA ILE A 672 -4.37 4.86 42.58
C ILE A 672 -5.63 5.72 42.78
N LYS A 673 -6.65 5.20 43.47
CA LYS A 673 -7.86 5.98 43.78
C LYS A 673 -7.57 7.17 44.69
N SER A 674 -6.58 7.09 45.55
CA SER A 674 -6.18 8.23 46.38
C SER A 674 -5.51 9.34 45.61
N LEU A 675 -5.00 9.05 44.39
CA LEU A 675 -4.50 10.04 43.42
C LEU A 675 -5.57 10.62 42.49
N GLY A 676 -6.85 10.21 42.72
CA GLY A 676 -7.97 10.65 41.87
C GLY A 676 -8.04 9.92 40.51
N LEU A 677 -7.31 8.82 40.34
CA LEU A 677 -7.29 8.04 39.12
C LEU A 677 -8.18 6.80 39.23
N SER A 678 -8.90 6.48 38.17
CA SER A 678 -9.67 5.24 38.06
C SER A 678 -8.81 4.08 37.55
N MET A 679 -7.82 4.38 36.68
CA MET A 679 -6.93 3.40 36.08
C MET A 679 -5.53 3.98 35.82
N LEU A 680 -4.50 3.16 36.06
CA LEU A 680 -3.13 3.37 35.58
C LEU A 680 -2.67 2.11 34.86
N LYS A 681 -2.36 2.20 33.57
CA LYS A 681 -1.72 1.13 32.80
C LYS A 681 -0.32 1.55 32.39
N VAL A 682 0.66 0.70 32.68
CA VAL A 682 2.04 0.82 32.18
C VAL A 682 2.30 -0.35 31.25
N TYR A 683 2.90 -0.10 30.12
CA TYR A 683 3.18 -1.15 29.14
C TYR A 683 4.50 -0.96 28.43
N VAL A 684 5.04 -2.08 27.97
CA VAL A 684 6.16 -2.16 27.03
C VAL A 684 5.70 -2.96 25.86
N ASN A 685 5.84 -2.42 24.66
CA ASN A 685 5.58 -3.19 23.45
C ASN A 685 6.73 -3.14 22.47
N GLY A 686 6.87 -4.21 21.72
CA GLY A 686 7.82 -4.33 20.65
C GLY A 686 7.13 -4.57 19.31
N ASN A 687 7.59 -3.90 18.27
CA ASN A 687 7.08 -4.06 16.91
C ASN A 687 8.13 -4.71 16.02
N ASN A 688 7.72 -5.62 15.14
CA ASN A 688 8.58 -6.30 14.15
C ASN A 688 9.80 -6.98 14.77
N LEU A 689 9.63 -7.67 15.93
CA LEU A 689 10.74 -8.17 16.73
C LEU A 689 11.49 -9.32 16.08
N PHE A 690 10.77 -10.26 15.48
CA PHE A 690 11.33 -11.44 14.84
C PHE A 690 10.70 -11.67 13.47
N LEU A 691 11.52 -12.11 12.53
CA LEU A 691 11.14 -12.49 11.17
C LEU A 691 11.69 -13.88 10.87
N TRP A 692 10.83 -14.76 10.33
CA TRP A 692 11.19 -16.07 9.80
C TRP A 692 10.86 -16.05 8.30
N THR A 693 11.86 -16.19 7.46
CA THR A 693 11.76 -16.17 6.00
C THR A 693 12.99 -16.80 5.37
N ASP A 694 12.83 -17.36 4.21
CA ASP A 694 13.94 -17.85 3.36
C ASP A 694 14.42 -16.77 2.37
N MET A 695 13.84 -15.57 2.44
CA MET A 695 14.29 -14.46 1.61
C MET A 695 15.66 -13.95 2.05
N PRO A 696 16.48 -13.46 1.12
CA PRO A 696 17.82 -12.94 1.44
C PRO A 696 17.79 -11.70 2.31
N ASP A 697 16.67 -10.97 2.37
CA ASP A 697 16.47 -9.80 3.20
C ASP A 697 15.00 -9.60 3.62
N ASP A 698 14.77 -8.63 4.51
CA ASP A 698 13.44 -8.27 4.99
C ASP A 698 12.72 -7.36 3.99
N ARG A 699 11.79 -7.93 3.24
CA ARG A 699 11.04 -7.26 2.20
C ARG A 699 9.53 -7.15 2.42
N GLU A 700 9.07 -7.35 3.63
CA GLU A 700 7.64 -7.33 3.94
C GLU A 700 6.97 -6.03 3.50
N SER A 701 7.56 -4.89 3.85
CA SER A 701 6.89 -3.60 3.72
C SER A 701 7.54 -2.64 2.73
N ASN A 702 8.74 -2.93 2.24
CA ASN A 702 9.54 -1.97 1.49
C ASN A 702 9.79 -2.39 0.04
N PHE A 703 8.99 -3.33 -0.44
CA PHE A 703 9.16 -3.90 -1.76
C PHE A 703 8.42 -3.09 -2.84
N ALA A 704 8.52 -1.79 -2.83
CA ALA A 704 8.00 -0.93 -3.89
C ALA A 704 9.03 -0.66 -4.98
N GLY A 705 10.10 -1.45 -5.06
CA GLY A 705 11.21 -1.15 -5.94
C GLY A 705 11.09 -1.76 -7.32
N THR A 706 11.45 -1.01 -8.32
CA THR A 706 11.96 -1.50 -9.59
C THR A 706 13.18 -2.39 -9.33
N GLY A 707 13.64 -3.19 -10.28
CA GLY A 707 14.67 -4.25 -10.18
C GLY A 707 15.97 -4.01 -9.38
N LEU A 708 16.16 -2.84 -8.80
CA LEU A 708 17.23 -2.50 -7.85
C LEU A 708 16.76 -2.45 -6.39
N ALA A 709 15.57 -2.93 -6.11
CA ALA A 709 14.88 -2.75 -4.85
C ALA A 709 15.61 -3.34 -3.63
N SER A 710 16.44 -4.36 -3.83
CA SER A 710 17.29 -4.89 -2.75
C SER A 710 18.26 -3.87 -2.17
N GLN A 711 18.57 -2.85 -2.92
CA GLN A 711 19.62 -1.89 -2.61
C GLN A 711 19.09 -0.48 -2.29
N GLY A 712 17.81 -0.23 -2.53
CA GLY A 712 17.25 1.11 -2.41
C GLY A 712 16.01 1.23 -1.52
N ALA A 713 15.71 0.23 -0.68
CA ALA A 713 14.52 0.26 0.16
C ALA A 713 14.83 0.70 1.59
N TYR A 714 13.97 1.54 2.14
CA TYR A 714 14.02 1.88 3.56
C TYR A 714 13.78 0.62 4.41
N PRO A 715 14.65 0.27 5.37
CA PRO A 715 14.55 -0.98 6.10
C PRO A 715 13.33 -1.03 7.02
N THR A 716 12.77 -2.23 7.20
CA THR A 716 11.72 -2.45 8.21
C THR A 716 12.29 -2.28 9.61
N MET A 717 11.71 -1.36 10.36
CA MET A 717 12.23 -1.01 11.70
C MET A 717 11.71 -1.95 12.78
N LYS A 718 12.60 -2.43 13.64
CA LYS A 718 12.25 -2.94 14.96
C LYS A 718 12.10 -1.77 15.91
N ARG A 719 11.00 -1.74 16.70
CA ARG A 719 10.73 -0.68 17.68
C ARG A 719 10.42 -1.29 19.03
N ILE A 720 10.90 -0.67 20.09
CA ILE A 720 10.49 -0.95 21.46
C ILE A 720 9.93 0.36 22.03
N ASN A 721 8.69 0.29 22.49
CA ASN A 721 7.95 1.43 22.98
C ASN A 721 7.61 1.23 24.47
N PHE A 722 7.67 2.31 25.23
CA PHE A 722 7.21 2.38 26.61
C PHE A 722 6.01 3.33 26.65
N GLY A 723 4.97 2.95 27.34
CA GLY A 723 3.78 3.77 27.42
C GLY A 723 3.11 3.74 28.79
N ILE A 724 2.43 4.84 29.08
CA ILE A 724 1.60 5.02 30.28
C ILE A 724 0.24 5.50 29.83
N LYS A 725 -0.82 4.88 30.36
CA LYS A 725 -2.21 5.33 30.18
C LYS A 725 -2.82 5.62 31.54
N LEU A 726 -3.42 6.79 31.68
CA LEU A 726 -4.10 7.25 32.89
C LEU A 726 -5.59 7.49 32.57
N GLU A 727 -6.47 7.10 33.48
CA GLU A 727 -7.90 7.48 33.44
C GLU A 727 -8.27 8.11 34.78
N LEU A 728 -8.95 9.25 34.74
CA LEU A 728 -9.49 9.99 35.89
C LEU A 728 -10.89 9.52 36.26
#